data_99ce7b5c8dae4a71c50583dd34210a94
#
_entry.id   99ce7b5c8dae4a71c50583dd34210a94
#
_cell.length_a   1.000
_cell.length_b   1.000
_cell.length_c   1.000
_cell.angle_alpha   90.00
_cell.angle_beta   90.00
_cell.angle_gamma   90.00
#
_symmetry.space_group_name_H-M   'P 1'
#
loop_
_entity.id
_entity.type
_entity.pdbx_description
1 polymer ?
#
loop_
_entity_poly.entity_id
_entity_poly.type
_entity_poly.pdbx_seq_one_letter_code
_entity_poly.pdbx_strand_id
1 'polypeptide(L)'
;MVCRKPPKQIWALGLSALAALALTAPAPAAPAKKPAAKAPARGKAAASKPAAAKAAPKAPAVSPVVSVTVGPADVLLEGPKARQQLLVTGERKDGTLVDLTHQAKFFSKNPKVAAMNPGGVVRPTGDGAADLVVVAAGKRVPVKVTAKGVSQPFTWNFQNHVQSVLSKAGCNMGACHGAAAGKNGFRLTLRGYDSDLDYERLRYESGGRRIQPNDPGNSLLLKKATAAVPHAGGQRFKVGSWEYNVLAGWIAAGMPGPSKEDPTLAKLDVLPRERTLSPSVEQQLVVRAHFSDGHVEDVTHWARYSSNEEGIATVGEDGNVTTTGVGETQITIMYLGQVSFANVTVPFPNDVNPKQYQAIPAPSYIDKLVLSKLQKLRILPSELASDEEFLRRAYLDTIGTLPTPDEVRAFLGDKTPNKRAKLVDQLLERPEYVYFWTYKWGDLLRVNRETLTEKGMWAFYSWLRDAVAENKPWDQLVHEVLTANGSNFEYGPSNFYRISRTPEDLTETVSQAFLGIRVQCARCHNHPFEKWTQANYYEFANFFSRVARKQGDHPSDLFITAAAGGEINFPKTGKPLPPTPYDGQPMATDSTQDRRVYLADWLASPKNEYFVRSIVNRIWRHYMGRGLIEPVDDLRATNPASNEPLMEALGKDLVEHKFDLKHLMRQIMNSRTYQLTSRPRPENKKDDRQYSRYFVKRLTAEQLLDAICQVTGQPEKFPGLPAGYRAIHLPDTRVSNYFLDVFGRPPRQITCDCERAQEPNMAQALHLINGQGVNQKISSDAGLVATLIKAGKKDPEIVEELYLACFGRFPTKPELDQAVQIVAEAMNPPQPEMKPADPKAAPAKPGEAPAADAAKAAEAKAAEAKPAEMKPAEMKKEEPKLDPAVARRQVLEDLLWALINGKEFVFNH
;
A
#
# COMPACT_ATOMS: atom_id res chain seq x y z
N MET A 1 -2.54 -47.71 -49.63
CA MET A 1 -1.21 -47.94 -50.18
C MET A 1 -0.16 -47.23 -49.33
N VAL A 2 0.59 -48.08 -48.62
CA VAL A 2 1.99 -47.97 -48.22
C VAL A 2 2.45 -46.78 -47.32
N CYS A 3 2.65 -47.18 -46.07
CA CYS A 3 3.56 -46.60 -45.07
C CYS A 3 4.92 -46.13 -45.57
N ARG A 4 5.47 -45.07 -45.00
CA ARG A 4 6.88 -45.03 -44.59
C ARG A 4 7.10 -44.03 -43.46
N LYS A 5 7.57 -44.51 -42.29
CA LYS A 5 8.29 -43.77 -41.25
C LYS A 5 9.74 -43.49 -41.68
N PRO A 6 10.36 -42.40 -41.27
CA PRO A 6 11.82 -42.26 -41.22
C PRO A 6 12.41 -42.50 -39.83
N PRO A 7 13.73 -42.78 -39.74
CA PRO A 7 14.34 -43.51 -38.65
C PRO A 7 14.96 -42.64 -37.58
N LYS A 8 15.16 -43.26 -36.42
CA LYS A 8 15.99 -42.80 -35.29
C LYS A 8 17.48 -42.78 -35.68
N GLN A 9 18.17 -41.71 -35.39
CA GLN A 9 19.63 -41.77 -35.21
C GLN A 9 20.03 -41.27 -33.80
N ILE A 10 20.69 -42.18 -33.18
CA ILE A 10 21.42 -42.11 -31.91
C ILE A 10 22.75 -41.40 -32.16
N TRP A 11 23.09 -40.44 -31.31
CA TRP A 11 24.48 -40.09 -31.04
C TRP A 11 24.67 -39.96 -29.53
N ALA A 12 25.49 -40.82 -29.00
CA ALA A 12 26.00 -40.87 -27.64
C ALA A 12 27.43 -40.30 -27.60
N LEU A 13 27.77 -39.80 -26.43
CA LEU A 13 29.08 -39.59 -25.87
C LEU A 13 29.82 -38.25 -26.11
N GLY A 14 29.97 -37.53 -25.05
CA GLY A 14 30.94 -36.45 -24.82
C GLY A 14 30.89 -35.96 -23.38
N LEU A 15 31.47 -36.74 -22.48
CA LEU A 15 31.78 -36.30 -21.10
C LEU A 15 32.78 -35.16 -21.13
N SER A 16 32.48 -34.07 -20.46
CA SER A 16 33.50 -33.25 -19.77
C SER A 16 32.90 -32.55 -18.56
N ALA A 17 33.44 -32.88 -17.44
CA ALA A 17 33.18 -32.38 -16.11
C ALA A 17 33.47 -30.88 -16.01
N LEU A 18 32.53 -30.12 -15.47
CA LEU A 18 32.81 -28.84 -14.80
C LEU A 18 32.07 -28.78 -13.49
N ALA A 19 32.87 -28.62 -12.45
CA ALA A 19 32.51 -28.68 -11.08
C ALA A 19 31.38 -27.76 -10.67
N ALA A 20 30.41 -28.29 -9.94
CA ALA A 20 29.44 -27.57 -9.16
C ALA A 20 30.13 -26.90 -7.96
N LEU A 21 30.26 -25.58 -7.97
CA LEU A 21 30.42 -24.78 -6.79
C LEU A 21 29.04 -24.39 -6.25
N ALA A 22 28.53 -25.20 -5.35
CA ALA A 22 27.39 -24.82 -4.51
C ALA A 22 27.86 -23.79 -3.49
N LEU A 23 27.53 -22.55 -3.67
CA LEU A 23 27.57 -21.50 -2.64
C LEU A 23 26.43 -21.77 -1.66
N THR A 24 26.73 -22.44 -0.57
CA THR A 24 25.89 -22.52 0.63
C THR A 24 25.98 -21.19 1.36
N ALA A 25 24.91 -20.40 1.31
CA ALA A 25 24.73 -19.27 2.22
C ALA A 25 24.50 -19.82 3.64
N PRO A 26 25.18 -19.29 4.68
CA PRO A 26 24.93 -19.73 6.05
C PRO A 26 23.58 -19.19 6.54
N ALA A 27 22.80 -20.05 7.17
CA ALA A 27 21.59 -19.69 7.89
C ALA A 27 21.91 -18.69 9.02
N PRO A 28 21.00 -17.74 9.34
CA PRO A 28 21.23 -16.84 10.47
C PRO A 28 21.22 -17.63 11.78
N ALA A 29 22.31 -17.50 12.55
CA ALA A 29 22.49 -18.12 13.86
C ALA A 29 21.46 -17.55 14.85
N ALA A 30 20.84 -18.42 15.63
CA ALA A 30 20.00 -18.06 16.77
C ALA A 30 20.82 -17.23 17.79
N PRO A 31 20.19 -16.25 18.48
CA PRO A 31 20.91 -15.40 19.42
C PRO A 31 21.38 -16.22 20.64
N ALA A 32 22.69 -16.24 20.85
CA ALA A 32 23.34 -16.85 22.01
C ALA A 32 22.87 -16.14 23.30
N LYS A 33 22.46 -16.92 24.28
CA LYS A 33 22.21 -16.47 25.66
C LYS A 33 23.50 -15.88 26.25
N LYS A 34 23.46 -14.57 26.58
CA LYS A 34 24.53 -13.93 27.36
C LYS A 34 24.58 -14.52 28.77
N PRO A 35 25.78 -14.81 29.33
CA PRO A 35 25.90 -15.22 30.73
C PRO A 35 25.63 -14.05 31.66
N ALA A 36 24.97 -14.32 32.75
CA ALA A 36 24.64 -13.35 33.80
C ALA A 36 25.91 -12.74 34.41
N ALA A 37 26.05 -11.43 34.30
CA ALA A 37 27.11 -10.68 34.97
C ALA A 37 26.76 -10.52 36.46
N LYS A 38 27.68 -10.88 37.34
CA LYS A 38 27.61 -10.66 38.79
C LYS A 38 27.60 -9.15 39.09
N ALA A 39 26.67 -8.75 39.92
CA ALA A 39 26.52 -7.37 40.42
C ALA A 39 27.74 -6.97 41.29
N PRO A 40 28.30 -5.75 41.15
CA PRO A 40 29.30 -5.26 42.08
C PRO A 40 28.61 -4.63 43.32
N ALA A 41 29.29 -4.71 44.46
CA ALA A 41 28.85 -4.30 45.79
C ALA A 41 28.49 -2.79 45.87
N ARG A 42 27.42 -2.50 46.61
CA ARG A 42 26.95 -1.14 46.97
C ARG A 42 27.97 -0.31 47.75
N GLY A 43 28.49 0.73 47.13
CA GLY A 43 29.12 1.85 47.81
C GLY A 43 28.02 2.86 48.26
N LYS A 44 28.04 3.28 49.53
CA LYS A 44 27.17 4.31 50.11
C LYS A 44 27.48 5.64 49.43
N ALA A 45 26.53 6.22 48.70
CA ALA A 45 26.59 7.61 48.26
C ALA A 45 25.44 8.39 48.90
N ALA A 46 25.76 9.62 49.34
CA ALA A 46 24.97 10.52 50.11
C ALA A 46 23.64 10.94 49.45
N ALA A 47 22.59 11.05 50.25
CA ALA A 47 21.27 11.46 49.81
C ALA A 47 21.27 12.95 49.39
N SER A 48 21.06 13.19 48.08
CA SER A 48 20.60 14.47 47.57
C SER A 48 19.07 14.47 47.53
N LYS A 49 18.45 15.52 48.04
CA LYS A 49 16.99 15.72 48.04
C LYS A 49 16.43 15.64 46.60
N PRO A 50 15.31 14.91 46.35
CA PRO A 50 14.68 14.93 45.05
C PRO A 50 14.03 16.28 44.75
N ALA A 51 14.35 16.86 43.60
CA ALA A 51 13.58 17.97 43.04
C ALA A 51 12.14 17.49 42.79
N ALA A 52 11.16 18.33 43.16
CA ALA A 52 9.75 18.04 42.99
C ALA A 52 9.43 17.67 41.54
N ALA A 53 9.04 16.43 41.32
CA ALA A 53 8.50 15.99 40.05
C ALA A 53 7.20 16.76 39.78
N LYS A 54 7.14 17.45 38.61
CA LYS A 54 5.89 18.02 38.11
C LYS A 54 4.86 16.91 38.05
N ALA A 55 3.74 17.09 38.74
CA ALA A 55 2.62 16.15 38.76
C ALA A 55 2.20 15.85 37.31
N ALA A 56 2.14 14.57 36.97
CA ALA A 56 1.53 14.12 35.71
C ALA A 56 0.12 14.71 35.60
N PRO A 57 -0.33 15.15 34.42
CA PRO A 57 -1.67 15.66 34.24
C PRO A 57 -2.68 14.60 34.69
N LYS A 58 -3.58 14.98 35.59
CA LYS A 58 -4.72 14.13 36.03
C LYS A 58 -5.47 13.70 34.77
N ALA A 59 -5.62 12.39 34.60
CA ALA A 59 -6.52 11.86 33.58
C ALA A 59 -7.89 12.55 33.70
N PRO A 60 -8.49 13.00 32.58
CA PRO A 60 -9.79 13.66 32.64
C PRO A 60 -10.81 12.74 33.33
N ALA A 61 -11.62 13.30 34.21
CA ALA A 61 -12.64 12.57 34.94
C ALA A 61 -13.57 11.89 33.93
N VAL A 62 -13.66 10.57 33.97
CA VAL A 62 -14.50 9.77 33.07
C VAL A 62 -15.97 10.10 33.38
N SER A 63 -16.71 10.58 32.35
CA SER A 63 -18.15 10.86 32.47
C SER A 63 -18.94 9.62 32.95
N PRO A 64 -19.91 9.76 33.88
CA PRO A 64 -20.69 8.63 34.37
C PRO A 64 -21.57 8.03 33.28
N VAL A 65 -21.81 6.71 33.32
CA VAL A 65 -22.76 6.01 32.46
C VAL A 65 -24.19 6.38 32.87
N VAL A 66 -24.96 6.89 31.92
CA VAL A 66 -26.35 7.35 32.12
C VAL A 66 -27.38 6.34 31.62
N SER A 67 -27.06 5.58 30.58
CA SER A 67 -27.91 4.50 30.04
C SER A 67 -27.13 3.23 29.79
N VAL A 68 -27.81 2.07 29.78
CA VAL A 68 -27.25 0.76 29.42
C VAL A 68 -28.23 0.06 28.49
N THR A 69 -27.71 -0.39 27.35
CA THR A 69 -28.46 -1.21 26.38
C THR A 69 -27.82 -2.57 26.24
N VAL A 70 -28.61 -3.59 25.92
CA VAL A 70 -28.15 -4.96 25.66
C VAL A 70 -28.64 -5.41 24.29
N GLY A 71 -27.75 -5.88 23.47
CA GLY A 71 -28.08 -6.42 22.16
C GLY A 71 -27.65 -7.88 22.02
N PRO A 72 -28.50 -8.72 21.40
CA PRO A 72 -29.89 -8.50 21.05
C PRO A 72 -30.79 -8.46 22.31
N ALA A 73 -31.93 -7.75 22.23
CA ALA A 73 -32.91 -7.68 23.33
C ALA A 73 -33.76 -8.94 23.43
N ASP A 74 -34.00 -9.59 22.27
CA ASP A 74 -34.69 -10.86 22.13
C ASP A 74 -33.74 -11.90 21.52
N VAL A 75 -33.58 -13.03 22.19
CA VAL A 75 -32.67 -14.12 21.81
C VAL A 75 -33.47 -15.35 21.43
N LEU A 76 -33.29 -15.83 20.22
CA LEU A 76 -33.82 -17.14 19.78
C LEU A 76 -32.66 -18.14 19.73
N LEU A 77 -32.80 -19.26 20.43
CA LEU A 77 -31.84 -20.36 20.47
C LEU A 77 -32.51 -21.60 19.88
N GLU A 78 -32.07 -22.03 18.70
CA GLU A 78 -32.62 -23.18 17.98
C GLU A 78 -31.65 -24.36 17.99
N GLY A 79 -32.08 -25.46 18.59
CA GLY A 79 -31.30 -26.69 18.75
C GLY A 79 -30.33 -26.69 19.94
N PRO A 80 -29.73 -27.86 20.24
CA PRO A 80 -28.98 -28.07 21.51
C PRO A 80 -27.59 -27.39 21.50
N LYS A 81 -27.10 -26.90 20.37
CA LYS A 81 -25.77 -26.28 20.21
C LYS A 81 -25.84 -24.79 19.96
N ALA A 82 -27.03 -24.21 19.90
CA ALA A 82 -27.25 -22.80 19.74
C ALA A 82 -26.54 -21.97 20.83
N ARG A 83 -26.10 -20.79 20.51
CA ARG A 83 -25.47 -19.84 21.44
C ARG A 83 -25.64 -18.41 20.92
N GLN A 84 -25.64 -17.45 21.86
CA GLN A 84 -25.72 -16.04 21.53
C GLN A 84 -24.81 -15.24 22.44
N GLN A 85 -23.87 -14.51 21.86
CA GLN A 85 -23.11 -13.50 22.59
C GLN A 85 -23.97 -12.26 22.79
N LEU A 86 -24.11 -11.79 24.01
CA LEU A 86 -24.71 -10.50 24.32
C LEU A 86 -23.66 -9.40 24.26
N LEU A 87 -24.04 -8.23 23.76
CA LEU A 87 -23.26 -7.01 23.75
C LEU A 87 -23.90 -6.01 24.70
N VAL A 88 -23.18 -5.59 25.76
CA VAL A 88 -23.66 -4.64 26.78
C VAL A 88 -23.00 -3.29 26.52
N THR A 89 -23.77 -2.31 26.02
CA THR A 89 -23.28 -0.97 25.72
C THR A 89 -23.77 0.03 26.74
N GLY A 90 -22.84 0.75 27.38
CA GLY A 90 -23.12 1.90 28.22
C GLY A 90 -23.00 3.21 27.45
N GLU A 91 -23.92 4.13 27.63
CA GLU A 91 -23.81 5.51 27.15
C GLU A 91 -23.45 6.42 28.32
N ARG A 92 -22.44 7.25 28.11
CA ARG A 92 -22.00 8.26 29.08
C ARG A 92 -22.73 9.58 28.91
N LYS A 93 -22.70 10.45 29.93
CA LYS A 93 -23.32 11.78 29.90
C LYS A 93 -22.82 12.66 28.72
N ASP A 94 -21.63 12.44 28.24
CA ASP A 94 -21.03 13.14 27.08
C ASP A 94 -21.38 12.50 25.74
N GLY A 95 -22.29 11.52 25.69
CA GLY A 95 -22.69 10.80 24.48
C GLY A 95 -21.70 9.72 24.03
N THR A 96 -20.57 9.50 24.75
CA THR A 96 -19.64 8.43 24.38
C THR A 96 -20.17 7.07 24.76
N LEU A 97 -19.99 6.10 23.86
CA LEU A 97 -20.39 4.71 24.07
C LEU A 97 -19.21 3.91 24.62
N VAL A 98 -19.48 3.05 25.58
CA VAL A 98 -18.48 2.15 26.19
C VAL A 98 -19.01 0.72 26.24
N ASP A 99 -18.15 -0.23 25.98
CA ASP A 99 -18.48 -1.64 26.18
C ASP A 99 -18.39 -2.02 27.66
N LEU A 100 -19.44 -2.61 28.15
CA LEU A 100 -19.55 -3.10 29.52
C LEU A 100 -19.75 -4.64 29.57
N THR A 101 -19.63 -5.33 28.45
CA THR A 101 -19.93 -6.75 28.33
C THR A 101 -19.16 -7.60 29.32
N HIS A 102 -17.85 -7.40 29.43
CA HIS A 102 -17.00 -8.15 30.35
C HIS A 102 -17.04 -7.66 31.80
N GLN A 103 -17.70 -6.51 32.04
CA GLN A 103 -17.90 -5.94 33.39
C GLN A 103 -19.30 -6.20 33.92
N ALA A 104 -20.23 -6.66 33.07
CA ALA A 104 -21.61 -6.94 33.43
C ALA A 104 -21.75 -8.25 34.22
N LYS A 105 -22.79 -8.31 35.04
CA LYS A 105 -23.21 -9.55 35.70
C LYS A 105 -24.50 -10.05 35.05
N PHE A 106 -24.52 -11.33 34.77
CA PHE A 106 -25.60 -11.98 34.04
C PHE A 106 -26.33 -12.98 34.91
N PHE A 107 -27.66 -12.93 34.92
CA PHE A 107 -28.52 -13.81 35.72
C PHE A 107 -29.62 -14.37 34.83
N SER A 108 -29.88 -15.68 34.92
CA SER A 108 -31.04 -16.33 34.31
C SER A 108 -32.11 -16.54 35.37
N LYS A 109 -33.35 -16.10 35.12
CA LYS A 109 -34.48 -16.40 35.96
C LYS A 109 -34.99 -17.85 35.79
N ASN A 110 -34.64 -18.49 34.68
CA ASN A 110 -34.97 -19.89 34.43
C ASN A 110 -33.75 -20.64 33.86
N PRO A 111 -32.80 -21.08 34.72
CA PRO A 111 -31.61 -21.81 34.28
C PRO A 111 -31.90 -23.16 33.62
N LYS A 112 -33.12 -23.70 33.78
CA LYS A 112 -33.54 -24.94 33.09
C LYS A 112 -33.84 -24.74 31.61
N VAL A 113 -34.02 -23.48 31.15
CA VAL A 113 -34.24 -23.12 29.74
C VAL A 113 -33.01 -22.50 29.13
N ALA A 114 -32.37 -21.57 29.84
CA ALA A 114 -31.19 -20.90 29.32
C ALA A 114 -30.14 -20.60 30.42
N ALA A 115 -28.89 -20.94 30.17
CA ALA A 115 -27.76 -20.67 31.03
C ALA A 115 -26.84 -19.63 30.39
N MET A 116 -26.08 -18.89 31.22
CA MET A 116 -25.15 -17.86 30.81
C MET A 116 -23.76 -18.08 31.44
N ASN A 117 -22.72 -17.70 30.70
CA ASN A 117 -21.39 -17.62 31.26
C ASN A 117 -21.04 -16.17 31.66
N PRO A 118 -19.93 -15.93 32.40
CA PRO A 118 -19.51 -14.60 32.81
C PRO A 118 -19.16 -13.65 31.63
N GLY A 119 -18.84 -14.19 30.47
CA GLY A 119 -18.55 -13.41 29.24
C GLY A 119 -19.80 -13.01 28.44
N GLY A 120 -21.02 -13.28 28.97
CA GLY A 120 -22.28 -12.90 28.34
C GLY A 120 -22.76 -13.82 27.22
N VAL A 121 -22.24 -15.05 27.13
CA VAL A 121 -22.74 -16.07 26.17
C VAL A 121 -23.91 -16.82 26.76
N VAL A 122 -25.08 -16.76 26.08
CA VAL A 122 -26.28 -17.50 26.40
C VAL A 122 -26.27 -18.84 25.67
N ARG A 123 -26.71 -19.94 26.36
CA ARG A 123 -26.84 -21.28 25.79
C ARG A 123 -28.17 -21.92 26.24
N PRO A 124 -28.80 -22.71 25.38
CA PRO A 124 -30.03 -23.43 25.78
C PRO A 124 -29.69 -24.61 26.71
N THR A 125 -30.53 -24.85 27.65
CA THR A 125 -30.50 -26.01 28.58
C THR A 125 -31.78 -26.89 28.49
N GLY A 126 -32.86 -26.32 27.93
CA GLY A 126 -34.15 -26.98 27.68
C GLY A 126 -35.05 -26.04 26.89
N ASP A 127 -36.12 -26.62 26.31
CA ASP A 127 -37.11 -25.87 25.52
C ASP A 127 -37.96 -24.96 26.41
N GLY A 128 -38.33 -23.75 25.90
CA GLY A 128 -39.23 -22.84 26.59
C GLY A 128 -38.74 -21.37 26.52
N ALA A 129 -39.28 -20.55 27.42
CA ALA A 129 -38.93 -19.14 27.54
C ALA A 129 -38.23 -18.82 28.87
N ALA A 130 -37.28 -17.92 28.84
CA ALA A 130 -36.57 -17.42 30.03
C ALA A 130 -36.32 -15.92 29.93
N ASP A 131 -36.46 -15.23 31.07
CA ASP A 131 -35.97 -13.88 31.19
C ASP A 131 -34.55 -13.91 31.76
N LEU A 132 -33.65 -13.20 31.12
CA LEU A 132 -32.33 -12.90 31.66
C LEU A 132 -32.31 -11.49 32.22
N VAL A 133 -31.46 -11.26 33.22
CA VAL A 133 -31.20 -9.92 33.77
C VAL A 133 -29.74 -9.61 33.67
N VAL A 134 -29.40 -8.56 32.94
CA VAL A 134 -28.04 -8.03 32.79
C VAL A 134 -27.89 -6.84 33.73
N VAL A 135 -26.87 -6.86 34.57
CA VAL A 135 -26.55 -5.77 35.52
C VAL A 135 -25.21 -5.17 35.18
N ALA A 136 -25.22 -3.91 34.74
CA ALA A 136 -24.02 -3.15 34.41
C ALA A 136 -24.16 -1.68 34.85
N ALA A 137 -23.12 -1.07 35.39
CA ALA A 137 -23.10 0.31 35.85
C ALA A 137 -24.31 0.66 36.77
N GLY A 138 -24.73 -0.29 37.67
CA GLY A 138 -25.87 -0.12 38.54
C GLY A 138 -27.26 -0.19 37.90
N LYS A 139 -27.34 -0.39 36.58
CA LYS A 139 -28.61 -0.54 35.84
C LYS A 139 -28.92 -2.02 35.63
N ARG A 140 -30.24 -2.35 35.55
CA ARG A 140 -30.75 -3.69 35.28
C ARG A 140 -31.51 -3.67 33.95
N VAL A 141 -31.08 -4.49 33.00
CA VAL A 141 -31.71 -4.59 31.66
C VAL A 141 -32.21 -6.02 31.47
N PRO A 142 -33.51 -6.22 31.18
CA PRO A 142 -34.06 -7.52 30.86
C PRO A 142 -33.74 -7.91 29.43
N VAL A 143 -33.52 -9.21 29.19
CA VAL A 143 -33.37 -9.83 27.86
C VAL A 143 -34.26 -11.05 27.80
N LYS A 144 -35.10 -11.15 26.79
CA LYS A 144 -35.95 -12.30 26.55
C LYS A 144 -35.23 -13.39 25.79
N VAL A 145 -35.37 -14.63 26.22
CA VAL A 145 -34.78 -15.79 25.53
C VAL A 145 -35.88 -16.80 25.26
N THR A 146 -35.92 -17.27 24.03
CA THR A 146 -36.73 -18.42 23.63
C THR A 146 -35.80 -19.53 23.13
N ALA A 147 -35.89 -20.72 23.71
CA ALA A 147 -35.14 -21.89 23.28
C ALA A 147 -36.13 -22.94 22.70
N LYS A 148 -35.80 -23.48 21.54
CA LYS A 148 -36.61 -24.45 20.81
C LYS A 148 -35.76 -25.60 20.28
N GLY A 149 -36.30 -26.82 20.27
CA GLY A 149 -35.64 -27.96 19.66
C GLY A 149 -34.37 -28.42 20.38
N VAL A 150 -34.21 -28.08 21.66
CA VAL A 150 -33.01 -28.40 22.45
C VAL A 150 -32.86 -29.91 22.67
N SER A 151 -33.99 -30.66 22.73
CA SER A 151 -34.01 -32.12 22.85
C SER A 151 -33.93 -32.85 21.51
N GLN A 152 -33.92 -32.16 20.39
CA GLN A 152 -33.85 -32.77 19.07
C GLN A 152 -32.44 -33.31 18.78
N PRO A 153 -32.35 -34.46 18.04
CA PRO A 153 -31.07 -34.95 17.56
C PRO A 153 -30.32 -33.88 16.77
N PHE A 154 -29.03 -33.72 17.04
CA PHE A 154 -28.19 -32.76 16.35
C PHE A 154 -27.01 -33.45 15.67
N THR A 155 -26.83 -33.16 14.40
CA THR A 155 -25.69 -33.67 13.63
C THR A 155 -24.88 -32.49 13.09
N TRP A 156 -23.56 -32.59 13.25
CA TRP A 156 -22.63 -31.54 12.73
C TRP A 156 -22.63 -31.60 11.20
N ASN A 157 -22.99 -30.50 10.56
CA ASN A 157 -22.90 -30.29 9.12
C ASN A 157 -21.43 -30.10 8.70
N PHE A 158 -21.03 -30.72 7.58
CA PHE A 158 -19.63 -30.60 7.10
C PHE A 158 -19.29 -29.18 6.71
N GLN A 159 -20.11 -28.59 5.83
CA GLN A 159 -19.84 -27.26 5.26
C GLN A 159 -19.86 -26.16 6.33
N ASN A 160 -20.89 -26.12 7.17
CA ASN A 160 -21.10 -25.00 8.09
C ASN A 160 -20.31 -25.13 9.40
N HIS A 161 -20.00 -26.36 9.84
CA HIS A 161 -19.37 -26.61 11.13
C HIS A 161 -17.94 -27.16 11.00
N VAL A 162 -17.75 -28.29 10.29
CA VAL A 162 -16.44 -28.95 10.20
C VAL A 162 -15.45 -28.06 9.46
N GLN A 163 -15.85 -27.51 8.32
CA GLN A 163 -15.00 -26.59 7.54
C GLN A 163 -14.70 -25.30 8.30
N SER A 164 -15.65 -24.79 9.08
CA SER A 164 -15.44 -23.62 9.95
C SER A 164 -14.37 -23.87 11.01
N VAL A 165 -14.38 -25.07 11.66
CA VAL A 165 -13.31 -25.48 12.58
C VAL A 165 -11.96 -25.54 11.88
N LEU A 166 -11.90 -26.17 10.70
CA LEU A 166 -10.64 -26.27 9.93
C LEU A 166 -10.09 -24.90 9.52
N SER A 167 -10.98 -23.97 9.19
CA SER A 167 -10.63 -22.59 8.81
C SER A 167 -10.18 -21.79 10.02
N LYS A 168 -10.91 -21.84 11.14
CA LYS A 168 -10.55 -21.14 12.37
C LYS A 168 -9.24 -21.63 12.96
N ALA A 169 -9.05 -22.95 13.04
CA ALA A 169 -7.79 -23.56 13.49
C ALA A 169 -6.62 -23.36 12.51
N GLY A 170 -6.88 -22.79 11.32
CA GLY A 170 -5.87 -22.50 10.31
C GLY A 170 -5.37 -23.71 9.54
N CYS A 171 -6.09 -24.85 9.57
CA CYS A 171 -5.70 -26.07 8.88
C CYS A 171 -5.64 -25.90 7.37
N ASN A 172 -6.61 -25.19 6.79
CA ASN A 172 -6.74 -24.92 5.35
C ASN A 172 -6.11 -23.58 4.90
N MET A 173 -5.16 -23.04 5.66
CA MET A 173 -4.39 -21.86 5.28
C MET A 173 -3.25 -22.21 4.33
N GLY A 174 -2.77 -21.20 3.55
CA GLY A 174 -1.68 -21.37 2.59
C GLY A 174 -0.34 -21.79 3.21
N ALA A 175 -0.08 -21.49 4.47
CA ALA A 175 1.08 -21.99 5.20
C ALA A 175 0.95 -23.44 5.66
N CYS A 176 -0.29 -23.99 5.66
CA CYS A 176 -0.63 -25.32 6.11
C CYS A 176 -1.16 -26.18 4.94
N HIS A 177 -2.25 -26.92 5.13
CA HIS A 177 -2.80 -27.85 4.14
C HIS A 177 -3.54 -27.16 2.98
N GLY A 178 -3.84 -25.84 3.07
CA GLY A 178 -4.37 -25.03 1.98
C GLY A 178 -3.35 -24.58 0.94
N ALA A 179 -2.06 -24.92 1.10
CA ALA A 179 -1.03 -24.73 0.06
C ALA A 179 -1.38 -25.55 -1.20
N ALA A 180 -0.99 -25.08 -2.38
CA ALA A 180 -1.28 -25.77 -3.65
C ALA A 180 -0.81 -27.24 -3.66
N ALA A 181 0.37 -27.53 -3.09
CA ALA A 181 0.88 -28.89 -2.92
C ALA A 181 0.44 -29.57 -1.61
N GLY A 182 -0.30 -28.88 -0.74
CA GLY A 182 -0.61 -29.34 0.60
C GLY A 182 0.63 -29.47 1.49
N LYS A 183 0.52 -30.29 2.56
CA LYS A 183 1.64 -30.64 3.45
C LYS A 183 1.63 -32.14 3.70
N ASN A 184 2.76 -32.77 3.43
CA ASN A 184 2.98 -34.20 3.69
C ASN A 184 1.85 -35.11 3.15
N GLY A 185 1.44 -34.88 1.89
CA GLY A 185 0.40 -35.66 1.20
C GLY A 185 -1.02 -35.39 1.69
N PHE A 186 -1.24 -34.36 2.47
CA PHE A 186 -2.59 -33.89 2.80
C PHE A 186 -2.79 -32.45 2.32
N ARG A 187 -3.80 -32.25 1.49
CA ARG A 187 -4.18 -30.95 0.90
C ARG A 187 -5.64 -30.70 1.19
N LEU A 188 -5.96 -29.49 1.62
CA LEU A 188 -7.30 -28.93 1.69
C LEU A 188 -7.42 -27.79 0.68
N THR A 189 -8.64 -27.40 0.36
CA THR A 189 -8.87 -26.19 -0.42
C THR A 189 -8.57 -24.96 0.43
N LEU A 190 -7.96 -23.95 -0.16
CA LEU A 190 -7.59 -22.74 0.58
C LEU A 190 -8.85 -22.09 1.16
N ARG A 191 -8.89 -22.00 2.51
CA ARG A 191 -10.06 -21.48 3.25
C ARG A 191 -11.37 -22.18 3.01
N GLY A 192 -11.34 -23.43 2.51
CA GLY A 192 -12.53 -24.24 2.34
C GLY A 192 -13.43 -23.82 1.18
N TYR A 193 -12.87 -23.32 0.08
CA TYR A 193 -13.67 -22.84 -1.05
C TYR A 193 -14.41 -23.96 -1.80
N ASP A 194 -14.03 -25.22 -1.62
CA ASP A 194 -14.65 -26.38 -2.24
C ASP A 194 -14.89 -27.48 -1.19
N SER A 195 -16.12 -27.50 -0.66
CA SER A 195 -16.51 -28.41 0.43
C SER A 195 -16.51 -29.85 -0.01
N ASP A 196 -16.93 -30.13 -1.25
CA ASP A 196 -17.00 -31.49 -1.79
C ASP A 196 -15.62 -32.11 -1.88
N LEU A 197 -14.67 -31.33 -2.41
CA LEU A 197 -13.28 -31.76 -2.56
C LEU A 197 -12.57 -31.91 -1.20
N ASP A 198 -12.86 -31.03 -0.23
CA ASP A 198 -12.29 -31.15 1.12
C ASP A 198 -12.82 -32.36 1.86
N TYR A 199 -14.12 -32.66 1.70
CA TYR A 199 -14.74 -33.86 2.26
C TYR A 199 -14.14 -35.14 1.67
N GLU A 200 -14.02 -35.20 0.32
CA GLU A 200 -13.43 -36.35 -0.38
C GLU A 200 -12.00 -36.64 0.11
N ARG A 201 -11.18 -35.58 0.21
CA ARG A 201 -9.80 -35.68 0.69
C ARG A 201 -9.68 -36.10 2.14
N LEU A 202 -10.57 -35.61 3.00
CA LEU A 202 -10.60 -36.03 4.41
C LEU A 202 -10.99 -37.48 4.57
N ARG A 203 -12.08 -37.88 3.91
CA ARG A 203 -12.71 -39.17 4.10
C ARG A 203 -12.07 -40.33 3.33
N TYR A 204 -11.73 -40.13 2.07
CA TYR A 204 -11.40 -41.24 1.15
C TYR A 204 -9.92 -41.24 0.71
N GLU A 205 -9.32 -40.09 0.54
CA GLU A 205 -7.95 -40.01 0.04
C GLU A 205 -6.97 -40.74 0.96
N SER A 206 -5.95 -41.40 0.37
CA SER A 206 -4.95 -42.21 1.07
C SER A 206 -5.54 -43.36 1.89
N GLY A 207 -6.60 -44.02 1.35
CA GLY A 207 -7.26 -45.16 2.01
C GLY A 207 -8.04 -44.78 3.29
N GLY A 208 -8.47 -43.52 3.44
CA GLY A 208 -9.25 -43.10 4.60
C GLY A 208 -8.44 -42.98 5.91
N ARG A 209 -7.13 -43.10 5.89
CA ARG A 209 -6.27 -43.21 7.09
C ARG A 209 -6.38 -42.02 8.06
N ARG A 210 -6.98 -40.91 7.63
CA ARG A 210 -7.06 -39.70 8.45
C ARG A 210 -8.14 -39.78 9.51
N ILE A 211 -9.10 -40.62 9.31
CA ILE A 211 -10.31 -40.76 10.15
C ILE A 211 -10.50 -42.20 10.61
N GLN A 212 -10.83 -42.35 11.89
CA GLN A 212 -11.14 -43.64 12.51
C GLN A 212 -12.61 -43.59 13.01
N PRO A 213 -13.56 -44.07 12.20
CA PRO A 213 -15.01 -43.97 12.55
C PRO A 213 -15.41 -44.64 13.86
N ASN A 214 -14.83 -45.81 14.13
CA ASN A 214 -15.14 -46.62 15.32
C ASN A 214 -14.51 -46.08 16.61
N ASP A 215 -13.51 -45.23 16.49
CA ASP A 215 -12.82 -44.58 17.61
C ASP A 215 -12.39 -43.18 17.19
N PRO A 216 -13.31 -42.20 17.22
CA PRO A 216 -13.07 -40.86 16.74
C PRO A 216 -11.80 -40.20 17.34
N GLY A 217 -11.54 -40.38 18.64
CA GLY A 217 -10.39 -39.84 19.35
C GLY A 217 -9.03 -40.31 18.80
N ASN A 218 -9.02 -41.53 18.21
CA ASN A 218 -7.85 -42.08 17.56
C ASN A 218 -7.68 -41.67 16.09
N SER A 219 -8.54 -40.85 15.55
CA SER A 219 -8.37 -40.27 14.19
C SER A 219 -7.09 -39.47 14.06
N LEU A 220 -6.32 -39.71 13.01
CA LEU A 220 -5.07 -38.98 12.74
C LEU A 220 -5.32 -37.46 12.63
N LEU A 221 -6.48 -37.05 12.12
CA LEU A 221 -6.95 -35.68 12.06
C LEU A 221 -6.91 -35.02 13.46
N LEU A 222 -7.52 -35.69 14.46
CA LEU A 222 -7.56 -35.19 15.84
C LEU A 222 -6.20 -35.29 16.53
N LYS A 223 -5.50 -36.42 16.39
CA LYS A 223 -4.18 -36.61 17.02
C LYS A 223 -3.13 -35.60 16.53
N LYS A 224 -3.13 -35.27 15.23
CA LYS A 224 -2.24 -34.25 14.67
C LYS A 224 -2.62 -32.85 15.18
N ALA A 225 -3.90 -32.50 15.14
CA ALA A 225 -4.36 -31.17 15.54
C ALA A 225 -4.19 -30.90 17.05
N THR A 226 -4.27 -31.94 17.90
CA THR A 226 -4.01 -31.83 19.34
C THR A 226 -2.55 -31.98 19.74
N ALA A 227 -1.66 -32.25 18.79
CA ALA A 227 -0.26 -32.57 19.01
C ALA A 227 -0.02 -33.85 19.84
N ALA A 228 -1.00 -34.75 19.92
CA ALA A 228 -0.85 -36.09 20.51
C ALA A 228 0.14 -36.95 19.72
N VAL A 229 0.37 -36.63 18.47
CA VAL A 229 1.47 -37.11 17.63
C VAL A 229 2.19 -35.92 16.98
N PRO A 230 3.47 -36.02 16.63
CA PRO A 230 4.22 -34.90 16.09
C PRO A 230 3.54 -34.26 14.89
N HIS A 231 3.34 -32.93 14.95
CA HIS A 231 2.68 -32.11 13.93
C HIS A 231 3.51 -30.84 13.68
N ALA A 232 4.07 -30.69 12.50
CA ALA A 232 4.87 -29.50 12.13
C ALA A 232 4.07 -28.19 12.24
N GLY A 233 2.75 -28.24 12.11
CA GLY A 233 1.85 -27.10 12.34
C GLY A 233 1.62 -26.74 13.82
N GLY A 234 2.19 -27.49 14.77
CA GLY A 234 1.96 -27.33 16.21
C GLY A 234 0.58 -27.77 16.68
N GLN A 235 0.26 -27.52 17.93
CA GLN A 235 -1.07 -27.75 18.50
C GLN A 235 -2.05 -26.70 17.96
N ARG A 236 -3.18 -27.12 17.43
CA ARG A 236 -4.23 -26.27 16.90
C ARG A 236 -5.38 -26.04 17.87
N PHE A 237 -5.71 -27.08 18.62
CA PHE A 237 -6.70 -27.02 19.69
C PHE A 237 -6.42 -28.14 20.73
N LYS A 238 -7.08 -28.08 21.88
CA LYS A 238 -6.91 -29.03 22.96
C LYS A 238 -7.94 -30.16 22.88
N VAL A 239 -7.63 -31.32 23.44
CA VAL A 239 -8.61 -32.40 23.66
C VAL A 239 -9.73 -31.84 24.52
N GLY A 240 -11.00 -32.12 24.15
CA GLY A 240 -12.19 -31.63 24.85
C GLY A 240 -12.56 -30.18 24.57
N SER A 241 -11.74 -29.41 23.76
CA SER A 241 -12.18 -28.09 23.29
C SER A 241 -13.42 -28.21 22.37
N TRP A 242 -14.06 -27.10 22.11
CA TRP A 242 -15.24 -27.11 21.24
C TRP A 242 -14.87 -27.56 19.80
N GLU A 243 -13.70 -27.20 19.27
CA GLU A 243 -13.21 -27.64 17.96
C GLU A 243 -13.02 -29.16 17.92
N TYR A 244 -12.42 -29.70 18.97
CA TYR A 244 -12.27 -31.16 19.13
C TYR A 244 -13.62 -31.83 19.14
N ASN A 245 -14.60 -31.34 19.93
CA ASN A 245 -15.91 -31.93 20.09
C ASN A 245 -16.76 -31.87 18.81
N VAL A 246 -16.62 -30.82 18.00
CA VAL A 246 -17.26 -30.73 16.68
C VAL A 246 -16.73 -31.82 15.75
N LEU A 247 -15.41 -31.93 15.61
CA LEU A 247 -14.80 -32.91 14.72
C LEU A 247 -15.05 -34.35 15.20
N ALA A 248 -14.86 -34.62 16.48
CA ALA A 248 -15.10 -35.93 17.07
C ALA A 248 -16.60 -36.36 16.96
N GLY A 249 -17.53 -35.42 17.22
CA GLY A 249 -18.94 -35.65 17.07
C GLY A 249 -19.38 -35.87 15.63
N TRP A 250 -18.83 -35.17 14.67
CA TRP A 250 -19.06 -35.40 13.26
C TRP A 250 -18.56 -36.78 12.81
N ILE A 251 -17.38 -37.19 13.28
CA ILE A 251 -16.85 -38.54 13.00
C ILE A 251 -17.74 -39.59 13.62
N ALA A 252 -18.14 -39.43 14.88
CA ALA A 252 -19.04 -40.37 15.58
C ALA A 252 -20.42 -40.50 14.93
N ALA A 253 -20.92 -39.44 14.29
CA ALA A 253 -22.19 -39.42 13.56
C ALA A 253 -22.08 -40.06 12.15
N GLY A 254 -20.98 -40.73 11.81
CA GLY A 254 -20.78 -41.39 10.51
C GLY A 254 -20.28 -40.45 9.41
N MET A 255 -19.87 -39.24 9.74
CA MET A 255 -19.28 -38.29 8.82
C MET A 255 -20.18 -37.89 7.65
N PRO A 256 -21.34 -37.29 7.89
CA PRO A 256 -22.19 -36.83 6.80
C PRO A 256 -21.45 -35.84 5.93
N GLY A 257 -21.56 -36.01 4.59
CA GLY A 257 -20.94 -35.14 3.59
C GLY A 257 -21.74 -33.87 3.35
N PRO A 258 -21.21 -32.95 2.52
CA PRO A 258 -21.97 -31.80 2.05
C PRO A 258 -23.23 -32.25 1.28
N SER A 259 -24.34 -31.53 1.46
CA SER A 259 -25.57 -31.73 0.70
C SER A 259 -25.99 -30.45 0.01
N LYS A 260 -26.71 -30.58 -1.11
CA LYS A 260 -27.31 -29.42 -1.80
C LYS A 260 -28.45 -28.78 -0.97
N GLU A 261 -28.95 -29.50 -0.01
CA GLU A 261 -30.00 -29.06 0.92
C GLU A 261 -29.44 -28.31 2.13
N ASP A 262 -28.10 -28.34 2.31
CA ASP A 262 -27.46 -27.63 3.40
C ASP A 262 -27.68 -26.12 3.25
N PRO A 263 -28.09 -25.41 4.33
CA PRO A 263 -28.21 -23.96 4.30
C PRO A 263 -26.88 -23.29 3.94
N THR A 264 -26.90 -22.39 2.95
CA THR A 264 -25.72 -21.60 2.54
C THR A 264 -25.71 -20.24 3.20
N LEU A 265 -24.51 -19.71 3.51
CA LEU A 265 -24.35 -18.38 4.08
C LEU A 265 -24.75 -17.31 3.06
N ALA A 266 -25.82 -16.57 3.33
CA ALA A 266 -26.30 -15.47 2.51
C ALA A 266 -25.64 -14.14 2.88
N LYS A 267 -25.51 -13.83 4.18
CA LYS A 267 -24.98 -12.55 4.67
C LYS A 267 -24.29 -12.70 6.02
N LEU A 268 -23.24 -11.88 6.26
CA LEU A 268 -22.53 -11.82 7.52
C LEU A 268 -22.63 -10.40 8.10
N ASP A 269 -23.31 -10.23 9.23
CA ASP A 269 -23.43 -8.96 9.96
C ASP A 269 -22.49 -8.92 11.16
N VAL A 270 -21.87 -7.76 11.41
CA VAL A 270 -20.97 -7.51 12.54
C VAL A 270 -21.48 -6.35 13.39
N LEU A 271 -21.53 -6.53 14.68
CA LEU A 271 -21.99 -5.53 15.64
C LEU A 271 -20.94 -5.31 16.76
N PRO A 272 -20.58 -4.05 17.07
CA PRO A 272 -20.89 -2.84 16.29
C PRO A 272 -20.06 -2.78 15.00
N ARG A 273 -20.63 -2.24 13.93
CA ARG A 273 -19.90 -2.06 12.66
C ARG A 273 -18.87 -0.93 12.71
N GLU A 274 -19.16 0.07 13.53
CA GLU A 274 -18.24 1.20 13.78
C GLU A 274 -18.21 1.53 15.26
N ARG A 275 -17.04 1.87 15.77
CA ARG A 275 -16.88 2.34 17.15
C ARG A 275 -15.71 3.32 17.27
N THR A 276 -15.98 4.44 17.95
CA THR A 276 -14.92 5.33 18.42
C THR A 276 -14.61 4.96 19.86
N LEU A 277 -13.35 4.59 20.13
CA LEU A 277 -12.88 4.06 21.39
C LEU A 277 -11.81 4.96 22.01
N SER A 278 -11.67 4.93 23.32
CA SER A 278 -10.50 5.50 23.99
C SER A 278 -9.30 4.54 23.88
N PRO A 279 -8.05 5.00 24.09
CA PRO A 279 -6.90 4.09 24.20
C PRO A 279 -7.06 3.12 25.40
N SER A 280 -6.51 1.90 25.23
CA SER A 280 -6.45 0.86 26.27
C SER A 280 -7.82 0.43 26.82
N VAL A 281 -8.82 0.32 25.93
CA VAL A 281 -10.15 -0.24 26.25
C VAL A 281 -10.44 -1.45 25.41
N GLU A 282 -11.42 -2.24 25.86
CA GLU A 282 -11.92 -3.41 25.18
C GLU A 282 -13.28 -3.16 24.53
N GLN A 283 -13.57 -3.87 23.43
CA GLN A 283 -14.86 -3.86 22.74
C GLN A 283 -15.16 -5.27 22.21
N GLN A 284 -16.24 -5.87 22.71
CA GLN A 284 -16.75 -7.14 22.18
C GLN A 284 -17.40 -6.92 20.82
N LEU A 285 -17.08 -7.77 19.84
CA LEU A 285 -17.82 -7.90 18.58
C LEU A 285 -18.79 -9.07 18.66
N VAL A 286 -19.93 -8.93 18.00
CA VAL A 286 -20.91 -10.00 17.77
C VAL A 286 -21.05 -10.20 16.27
N VAL A 287 -20.94 -11.43 15.82
CA VAL A 287 -21.02 -11.81 14.40
C VAL A 287 -22.23 -12.68 14.17
N ARG A 288 -23.13 -12.25 13.28
CA ARG A 288 -24.38 -12.95 12.96
C ARG A 288 -24.35 -13.41 11.51
N ALA A 289 -24.56 -14.68 11.30
CA ALA A 289 -24.69 -15.30 9.98
C ALA A 289 -26.18 -15.48 9.62
N HIS A 290 -26.56 -15.01 8.45
CA HIS A 290 -27.88 -15.19 7.87
C HIS A 290 -27.77 -16.26 6.78
N PHE A 291 -28.55 -17.33 6.90
CA PHE A 291 -28.53 -18.45 5.98
C PHE A 291 -29.67 -18.42 4.96
N SER A 292 -29.51 -19.17 3.88
CA SER A 292 -30.47 -19.23 2.75
C SER A 292 -31.86 -19.72 3.10
N ASP A 293 -32.03 -20.49 4.17
CA ASP A 293 -33.28 -20.96 4.72
C ASP A 293 -33.99 -19.94 5.68
N GLY A 294 -33.34 -18.76 5.86
CA GLY A 294 -33.85 -17.65 6.67
C GLY A 294 -33.45 -17.72 8.16
N HIS A 295 -32.79 -18.79 8.64
CA HIS A 295 -32.32 -18.79 10.02
C HIS A 295 -31.11 -17.88 10.23
N VAL A 296 -30.93 -17.37 11.45
CA VAL A 296 -29.84 -16.50 11.85
C VAL A 296 -29.10 -17.10 13.03
N GLU A 297 -27.79 -17.24 12.89
CA GLU A 297 -26.94 -17.85 13.90
C GLU A 297 -25.87 -16.90 14.40
N ASP A 298 -25.55 -16.90 15.69
CA ASP A 298 -24.38 -16.25 16.26
C ASP A 298 -23.14 -17.09 15.99
N VAL A 299 -22.32 -16.59 15.08
CA VAL A 299 -21.07 -17.24 14.66
C VAL A 299 -19.82 -16.55 15.22
N THR A 300 -19.96 -15.74 16.26
CA THR A 300 -18.85 -15.01 16.88
C THR A 300 -17.66 -15.91 17.21
N HIS A 301 -17.93 -17.08 17.78
CA HIS A 301 -16.89 -18.04 18.14
C HIS A 301 -16.42 -18.93 16.97
N TRP A 302 -17.17 -18.97 15.85
CA TRP A 302 -16.78 -19.67 14.64
C TRP A 302 -15.91 -18.82 13.73
N ALA A 303 -16.14 -17.50 13.74
CA ALA A 303 -15.45 -16.56 12.89
C ALA A 303 -13.96 -16.47 13.21
N ARG A 304 -13.17 -16.16 12.21
CA ARG A 304 -11.76 -15.82 12.33
C ARG A 304 -11.60 -14.32 12.25
N TYR A 305 -10.76 -13.77 13.12
CA TYR A 305 -10.50 -12.34 13.24
C TYR A 305 -9.06 -11.99 12.89
N SER A 306 -8.87 -10.80 12.33
CA SER A 306 -7.55 -10.17 12.17
C SER A 306 -7.69 -8.65 12.16
N SER A 307 -6.73 -7.95 12.76
CA SER A 307 -6.63 -6.50 12.64
C SER A 307 -5.81 -6.14 11.39
N ASN A 308 -6.22 -5.11 10.67
CA ASN A 308 -5.43 -4.56 9.58
C ASN A 308 -4.23 -3.75 10.09
N GLU A 309 -4.33 -3.21 11.32
CA GLU A 309 -3.26 -2.44 11.97
C GLU A 309 -3.22 -2.76 13.47
N GLU A 310 -2.40 -3.74 13.87
CA GLU A 310 -2.28 -4.20 15.27
C GLU A 310 -1.69 -3.12 16.19
N GLY A 311 -0.96 -2.15 15.63
CA GLY A 311 -0.47 -0.99 16.37
C GLY A 311 -1.58 -0.07 16.88
N ILE A 312 -2.81 -0.16 16.33
CA ILE A 312 -3.97 0.63 16.75
C ILE A 312 -4.94 -0.21 17.59
N ALA A 313 -5.25 -1.43 17.13
CA ALA A 313 -6.07 -2.35 17.90
C ALA A 313 -5.73 -3.81 17.56
N THR A 314 -5.78 -4.70 18.54
CA THR A 314 -5.68 -6.15 18.38
C THR A 314 -7.05 -6.79 18.59
N VAL A 315 -7.21 -8.04 18.15
CA VAL A 315 -8.47 -8.79 18.33
C VAL A 315 -8.20 -10.22 18.76
N GLY A 316 -8.92 -10.69 19.76
CA GLY A 316 -8.89 -12.06 20.24
C GLY A 316 -9.70 -13.05 19.37
N GLU A 317 -9.54 -14.33 19.60
CA GLU A 317 -10.27 -15.40 18.89
C GLU A 317 -11.78 -15.41 19.16
N ASP A 318 -12.21 -14.76 20.23
CA ASP A 318 -13.61 -14.60 20.66
C ASP A 318 -14.24 -13.29 20.14
N GLY A 319 -13.50 -12.49 19.34
CA GLY A 319 -13.97 -11.22 18.82
C GLY A 319 -13.85 -10.06 19.80
N ASN A 320 -13.10 -10.21 20.91
CA ASN A 320 -12.80 -9.10 21.81
C ASN A 320 -11.66 -8.24 21.24
N VAL A 321 -11.94 -6.98 20.93
CA VAL A 321 -11.01 -5.99 20.38
C VAL A 321 -10.39 -5.20 21.52
N THR A 322 -9.06 -5.08 21.55
CA THR A 322 -8.33 -4.27 22.53
C THR A 322 -7.57 -3.16 21.79
N THR A 323 -7.82 -1.91 22.17
CA THR A 323 -7.11 -0.76 21.58
C THR A 323 -5.71 -0.63 22.16
N THR A 324 -4.69 -0.52 21.27
CA THR A 324 -3.26 -0.47 21.60
C THR A 324 -2.62 0.88 21.29
N GLY A 325 -3.17 1.61 20.32
CA GLY A 325 -2.63 2.89 19.82
C GLY A 325 -3.72 3.86 19.42
N VAL A 326 -3.36 4.83 18.59
CA VAL A 326 -4.25 5.88 18.08
C VAL A 326 -4.33 5.84 16.57
N GLY A 327 -5.45 6.29 16.01
CA GLY A 327 -5.71 6.26 14.57
C GLY A 327 -6.95 5.46 14.22
N GLU A 328 -6.97 4.86 13.06
CA GLU A 328 -8.08 4.04 12.57
C GLU A 328 -7.59 2.71 12.02
N THR A 329 -8.28 1.65 12.40
CA THR A 329 -8.06 0.30 11.87
C THR A 329 -9.38 -0.39 11.59
N GLN A 330 -9.31 -1.41 10.76
CA GLN A 330 -10.43 -2.30 10.48
C GLN A 330 -10.12 -3.67 11.05
N ILE A 331 -11.09 -4.23 11.76
CA ILE A 331 -11.07 -5.64 12.17
C ILE A 331 -11.76 -6.43 11.07
N THR A 332 -11.03 -7.28 10.40
CA THR A 332 -11.53 -8.19 9.37
C THR A 332 -12.04 -9.46 10.01
N ILE A 333 -13.26 -9.86 9.66
CA ILE A 333 -13.96 -11.04 10.15
C ILE A 333 -14.22 -11.98 8.97
N MET A 334 -13.87 -13.24 9.10
CA MET A 334 -14.05 -14.26 8.06
C MET A 334 -14.85 -15.44 8.61
N TYR A 335 -15.87 -15.85 7.86
CA TYR A 335 -16.66 -17.06 8.14
C TYR A 335 -17.17 -17.65 6.83
N LEU A 336 -17.01 -18.98 6.62
CA LEU A 336 -17.44 -19.71 5.42
C LEU A 336 -17.06 -19.05 4.09
N GLY A 337 -15.85 -18.51 3.99
CA GLY A 337 -15.36 -17.84 2.77
C GLY A 337 -15.90 -16.42 2.56
N GLN A 338 -16.89 -15.97 3.32
CA GLN A 338 -17.33 -14.57 3.32
C GLN A 338 -16.50 -13.73 4.27
N VAL A 339 -16.36 -12.45 3.92
CA VAL A 339 -15.58 -11.45 4.67
C VAL A 339 -16.49 -10.29 5.06
N SER A 340 -16.43 -9.89 6.32
CA SER A 340 -17.07 -8.68 6.85
C SER A 340 -16.07 -7.93 7.74
N PHE A 341 -16.43 -6.74 8.21
CA PHE A 341 -15.51 -5.91 8.98
C PHE A 341 -16.19 -5.02 10.02
N ALA A 342 -15.40 -4.62 11.03
CA ALA A 342 -15.74 -3.58 11.99
C ALA A 342 -14.68 -2.48 11.98
N ASN A 343 -15.10 -1.21 11.92
CA ASN A 343 -14.23 -0.05 11.94
C ASN A 343 -13.98 0.42 13.38
N VAL A 344 -12.71 0.55 13.75
CA VAL A 344 -12.28 1.04 15.06
C VAL A 344 -11.53 2.36 14.87
N THR A 345 -12.03 3.42 15.49
CA THR A 345 -11.40 4.75 15.54
C THR A 345 -10.93 5.02 16.96
N VAL A 346 -9.65 5.36 17.13
CA VAL A 346 -9.06 5.80 18.40
C VAL A 346 -8.50 7.20 18.20
N PRO A 347 -9.19 8.27 18.69
CA PRO A 347 -8.74 9.64 18.52
C PRO A 347 -7.36 9.88 19.16
N PHE A 348 -6.60 10.79 18.56
CA PHE A 348 -5.32 11.22 19.12
C PHE A 348 -5.53 11.90 20.49
N PRO A 349 -4.57 11.78 21.42
CA PRO A 349 -4.70 12.34 22.77
C PRO A 349 -4.44 13.85 22.80
N ASN A 350 -4.78 14.55 21.74
CA ASN A 350 -4.63 15.99 21.63
C ASN A 350 -5.76 16.70 22.40
N ASP A 351 -5.38 17.73 23.17
CA ASP A 351 -6.32 18.62 23.83
C ASP A 351 -6.70 19.76 22.89
N VAL A 352 -7.59 19.47 21.94
CA VAL A 352 -8.04 20.41 20.91
C VAL A 352 -9.45 20.88 21.22
N ASN A 353 -9.62 22.19 21.35
CA ASN A 353 -10.95 22.79 21.55
C ASN A 353 -11.77 22.68 20.23
N PRO A 354 -13.00 22.14 20.27
CA PRO A 354 -13.86 22.06 19.08
C PRO A 354 -14.09 23.40 18.34
N LYS A 355 -14.03 24.52 19.04
CA LYS A 355 -14.14 25.85 18.43
C LYS A 355 -12.99 26.18 17.47
N GLN A 356 -11.82 25.54 17.64
CA GLN A 356 -10.70 25.76 16.73
C GLN A 356 -11.01 25.24 15.31
N TYR A 357 -11.75 24.14 15.20
CA TYR A 357 -12.18 23.62 13.91
C TYR A 357 -13.20 24.53 13.22
N GLN A 358 -14.09 25.18 13.99
CA GLN A 358 -15.08 26.13 13.46
C GLN A 358 -14.43 27.40 12.89
N ALA A 359 -13.26 27.78 13.40
CA ALA A 359 -12.50 28.92 12.92
C ALA A 359 -11.71 28.65 11.64
N ILE A 360 -11.57 27.36 11.21
CA ILE A 360 -10.82 26.98 10.01
C ILE A 360 -11.74 27.10 8.79
N PRO A 361 -11.40 27.94 7.79
CA PRO A 361 -12.18 28.02 6.56
C PRO A 361 -12.20 26.67 5.82
N ALA A 362 -13.37 26.24 5.40
CA ALA A 362 -13.59 25.04 4.60
C ALA A 362 -14.42 25.39 3.35
N PRO A 363 -13.82 26.06 2.34
CA PRO A 363 -14.56 26.62 1.21
C PRO A 363 -15.14 25.54 0.28
N SER A 364 -14.45 24.40 0.13
CA SER A 364 -14.88 23.32 -0.75
C SER A 364 -15.51 22.15 0.04
N TYR A 365 -16.20 21.26 -0.67
CA TYR A 365 -16.70 20.02 -0.09
C TYR A 365 -15.55 19.11 0.38
N ILE A 366 -14.42 19.13 -0.33
CA ILE A 366 -13.18 18.43 0.06
C ILE A 366 -12.76 18.86 1.47
N ASP A 367 -12.65 20.17 1.68
CA ASP A 367 -12.20 20.74 2.94
C ASP A 367 -13.14 20.42 4.10
N LYS A 368 -14.45 20.48 3.85
CA LYS A 368 -15.48 20.15 4.85
C LYS A 368 -15.35 18.69 5.31
N LEU A 369 -15.18 17.77 4.38
CA LEU A 369 -15.11 16.34 4.66
C LEU A 369 -13.78 15.94 5.32
N VAL A 370 -12.67 16.54 4.88
CA VAL A 370 -11.36 16.35 5.55
C VAL A 370 -11.38 16.93 6.95
N LEU A 371 -11.89 18.17 7.13
CA LEU A 371 -11.93 18.80 8.44
C LEU A 371 -12.84 18.04 9.42
N SER A 372 -13.99 17.53 8.98
CA SER A 372 -14.86 16.66 9.78
C SER A 372 -14.13 15.40 10.26
N LYS A 373 -13.35 14.77 9.38
CA LYS A 373 -12.52 13.61 9.72
C LYS A 373 -11.44 13.96 10.73
N LEU A 374 -10.73 15.04 10.51
CA LEU A 374 -9.70 15.54 11.43
C LEU A 374 -10.27 15.87 12.82
N GLN A 375 -11.47 16.47 12.87
CA GLN A 375 -12.16 16.75 14.12
C GLN A 375 -12.51 15.47 14.88
N LYS A 376 -13.04 14.43 14.19
CA LYS A 376 -13.32 13.11 14.78
C LYS A 376 -12.07 12.49 15.40
N LEU A 377 -10.91 12.68 14.77
CA LEU A 377 -9.62 12.17 15.22
C LEU A 377 -8.85 13.10 16.18
N ARG A 378 -9.36 14.30 16.46
CA ARG A 378 -8.69 15.36 17.26
C ARG A 378 -7.34 15.77 16.69
N ILE A 379 -7.26 15.94 15.38
CA ILE A 379 -6.06 16.39 14.67
C ILE A 379 -6.32 17.79 14.13
N LEU A 380 -5.44 18.76 14.42
CA LEU A 380 -5.50 20.08 13.79
C LEU A 380 -4.70 20.09 12.49
N PRO A 381 -5.25 20.65 11.40
CA PRO A 381 -4.47 20.80 10.16
C PRO A 381 -3.37 21.84 10.32
N SER A 382 -2.34 21.72 9.51
CA SER A 382 -1.28 22.71 9.37
C SER A 382 -1.81 24.04 8.78
N GLU A 383 -0.99 25.08 8.78
CA GLU A 383 -1.29 26.35 8.13
C GLU A 383 -1.25 26.20 6.60
N LEU A 384 -1.68 27.23 5.89
CA LEU A 384 -1.51 27.29 4.44
C LEU A 384 -0.02 27.39 4.06
N ALA A 385 0.34 26.78 2.97
CA ALA A 385 1.63 26.95 2.32
C ALA A 385 1.83 28.40 1.88
N SER A 386 3.07 28.87 1.87
CA SER A 386 3.42 30.14 1.25
C SER A 386 3.14 30.12 -0.26
N ASP A 387 3.14 31.26 -0.89
CA ASP A 387 2.92 31.33 -2.34
C ASP A 387 4.05 30.68 -3.14
N GLU A 388 5.27 30.74 -2.63
CA GLU A 388 6.45 30.05 -3.22
C GLU A 388 6.29 28.53 -3.13
N GLU A 389 5.93 28.02 -1.95
CA GLU A 389 5.71 26.60 -1.73
C GLU A 389 4.56 26.09 -2.62
N PHE A 390 3.46 26.85 -2.71
CA PHE A 390 2.32 26.50 -3.57
C PHE A 390 2.69 26.52 -5.06
N LEU A 391 3.41 27.55 -5.53
CA LEU A 391 3.80 27.68 -6.93
C LEU A 391 4.63 26.48 -7.38
N ARG A 392 5.73 26.19 -6.65
CA ARG A 392 6.61 25.06 -6.96
C ARG A 392 5.84 23.75 -6.98
N ARG A 393 5.00 23.52 -5.97
CA ARG A 393 4.16 22.32 -5.85
C ARG A 393 3.23 22.18 -7.05
N ALA A 394 2.50 23.22 -7.40
CA ALA A 394 1.55 23.20 -8.50
C ALA A 394 2.21 22.89 -9.85
N TYR A 395 3.39 23.45 -10.12
CA TYR A 395 4.17 23.14 -11.32
C TYR A 395 4.60 21.68 -11.38
N LEU A 396 5.22 21.19 -10.32
CA LEU A 396 5.70 19.79 -10.24
C LEU A 396 4.57 18.77 -10.33
N ASP A 397 3.43 19.04 -9.69
CA ASP A 397 2.30 18.10 -9.66
C ASP A 397 1.48 18.13 -10.94
N THR A 398 1.39 19.26 -11.63
CA THR A 398 0.50 19.41 -12.77
C THR A 398 1.21 19.21 -14.11
N ILE A 399 2.42 19.75 -14.24
CA ILE A 399 3.16 19.75 -15.50
C ILE A 399 4.55 19.09 -15.39
N GLY A 400 4.95 18.62 -14.20
CA GLY A 400 6.18 17.85 -13.98
C GLY A 400 7.46 18.64 -14.11
N THR A 401 7.43 19.98 -14.08
CA THR A 401 8.59 20.88 -14.25
C THR A 401 8.70 21.88 -13.11
N LEU A 402 9.86 22.53 -12.96
CA LEU A 402 10.01 23.68 -12.08
C LEU A 402 9.48 24.96 -12.76
N PRO A 403 8.97 25.96 -12.01
CA PRO A 403 8.75 27.30 -12.57
C PRO A 403 10.10 27.94 -12.94
N THR A 404 10.13 28.77 -13.96
CA THR A 404 11.27 29.61 -14.29
C THR A 404 11.40 30.77 -13.30
N PRO A 405 12.60 31.38 -13.12
CA PRO A 405 12.77 32.56 -12.26
C PRO A 405 11.82 33.71 -12.58
N ASP A 406 11.51 33.93 -13.85
CA ASP A 406 10.59 35.00 -14.26
C ASP A 406 9.15 34.67 -13.91
N GLU A 407 8.71 33.41 -14.05
CA GLU A 407 7.38 32.94 -13.60
C GLU A 407 7.23 33.05 -12.08
N VAL A 408 8.32 32.75 -11.33
CA VAL A 408 8.33 32.96 -9.87
C VAL A 408 8.14 34.43 -9.52
N ARG A 409 8.93 35.32 -10.12
CA ARG A 409 8.81 36.78 -9.90
C ARG A 409 7.43 37.31 -10.25
N ALA A 410 6.89 36.89 -11.39
CA ALA A 410 5.57 37.32 -11.86
C ALA A 410 4.47 36.87 -10.88
N PHE A 411 4.49 35.61 -10.45
CA PHE A 411 3.48 35.07 -9.53
C PHE A 411 3.57 35.70 -8.13
N LEU A 412 4.77 35.88 -7.59
CA LEU A 412 4.95 36.51 -6.28
C LEU A 412 4.62 37.99 -6.31
N GLY A 413 4.83 38.65 -7.45
CA GLY A 413 4.47 40.07 -7.69
C GLY A 413 2.97 40.29 -7.84
N ASP A 414 2.21 39.29 -8.27
CA ASP A 414 0.75 39.35 -8.40
C ASP A 414 0.08 39.45 -7.01
N LYS A 415 -0.69 40.52 -6.79
CA LYS A 415 -1.43 40.75 -5.53
C LYS A 415 -2.93 40.41 -5.67
N THR A 416 -3.37 39.83 -6.78
CA THR A 416 -4.77 39.47 -6.95
C THR A 416 -5.17 38.33 -6.01
N PRO A 417 -6.36 38.38 -5.37
CA PRO A 417 -6.78 37.41 -4.37
C PRO A 417 -6.92 35.97 -4.92
N ASN A 418 -7.20 35.85 -6.22
CA ASN A 418 -7.45 34.56 -6.89
C ASN A 418 -6.26 34.08 -7.74
N LYS A 419 -5.05 34.59 -7.51
CA LYS A 419 -3.86 34.24 -8.30
C LYS A 419 -3.55 32.74 -8.31
N ARG A 420 -3.78 32.04 -7.20
CA ARG A 420 -3.59 30.57 -7.11
C ARG A 420 -4.55 29.81 -8.02
N ALA A 421 -5.84 30.18 -8.04
CA ALA A 421 -6.82 29.56 -8.92
C ALA A 421 -6.53 29.83 -10.40
N LYS A 422 -6.15 31.08 -10.75
CA LYS A 422 -5.69 31.41 -12.10
C LYS A 422 -4.48 30.59 -12.54
N LEU A 423 -3.52 30.40 -11.63
CA LEU A 423 -2.34 29.57 -11.90
C LEU A 423 -2.73 28.12 -12.19
N VAL A 424 -3.66 27.55 -11.40
CA VAL A 424 -4.17 26.19 -11.61
C VAL A 424 -4.76 26.07 -13.01
N ASP A 425 -5.61 27.01 -13.43
CA ASP A 425 -6.22 27.00 -14.76
C ASP A 425 -5.16 27.11 -15.86
N GLN A 426 -4.19 27.99 -15.71
CA GLN A 426 -3.07 28.16 -16.65
C GLN A 426 -2.24 26.87 -16.80
N LEU A 427 -1.91 26.22 -15.69
CA LEU A 427 -1.10 25.00 -15.72
C LEU A 427 -1.82 23.83 -16.40
N LEU A 428 -3.15 23.71 -16.22
CA LEU A 428 -3.95 22.67 -16.86
C LEU A 428 -4.04 22.84 -18.40
N GLU A 429 -3.76 24.02 -18.92
CA GLU A 429 -3.80 24.31 -20.37
C GLU A 429 -2.41 24.34 -21.02
N ARG A 430 -1.34 24.16 -20.26
CA ARG A 430 0.04 24.17 -20.80
C ARG A 430 0.36 22.91 -21.62
N PRO A 431 1.16 23.02 -22.67
CA PRO A 431 1.62 21.85 -23.44
C PRO A 431 2.32 20.79 -22.59
N GLU A 432 3.07 21.20 -21.55
CA GLU A 432 3.75 20.29 -20.64
C GLU A 432 2.80 19.39 -19.87
N TYR A 433 1.56 19.85 -19.60
CA TYR A 433 0.50 19.02 -19.03
C TYR A 433 0.22 17.80 -19.92
N VAL A 434 0.14 18.02 -21.22
CA VAL A 434 -0.16 16.95 -22.18
C VAL A 434 0.94 15.88 -22.13
N TYR A 435 2.21 16.28 -22.19
CA TYR A 435 3.33 15.32 -22.14
C TYR A 435 3.42 14.59 -20.81
N PHE A 436 3.29 15.32 -19.70
CA PHE A 436 3.40 14.75 -18.36
C PHE A 436 2.30 13.71 -18.07
N TRP A 437 1.06 14.00 -18.42
CA TRP A 437 -0.05 13.07 -18.21
C TRP A 437 -0.06 11.93 -19.23
N THR A 438 0.36 12.17 -20.46
CA THR A 438 0.62 11.09 -21.44
C THR A 438 1.66 10.11 -20.91
N TYR A 439 2.74 10.62 -20.32
CA TYR A 439 3.77 9.77 -19.70
C TYR A 439 3.18 8.90 -18.58
N LYS A 440 2.37 9.48 -17.68
CA LYS A 440 1.72 8.78 -16.57
C LYS A 440 0.72 7.72 -17.03
N TRP A 441 -0.12 8.04 -17.97
CA TRP A 441 -1.05 7.06 -18.56
C TRP A 441 -0.31 5.99 -19.37
N GLY A 442 0.83 6.34 -19.95
CA GLY A 442 1.74 5.40 -20.58
C GLY A 442 2.30 4.35 -19.61
N ASP A 443 2.58 4.74 -18.35
CA ASP A 443 2.95 3.81 -17.28
C ASP A 443 1.78 2.84 -16.99
N LEU A 444 0.57 3.36 -16.81
CA LEU A 444 -0.63 2.56 -16.52
C LEU A 444 -0.97 1.58 -17.65
N LEU A 445 -0.89 2.04 -18.90
CA LEU A 445 -1.22 1.28 -20.11
C LEU A 445 -0.02 0.48 -20.66
N ARG A 446 1.13 0.53 -19.99
CA ARG A 446 2.34 -0.25 -20.31
C ARG A 446 2.90 0.04 -21.70
N VAL A 447 2.88 1.29 -22.15
CA VAL A 447 3.38 1.69 -23.47
C VAL A 447 4.90 1.54 -23.51
N ASN A 448 5.40 0.51 -24.22
CA ASN A 448 6.84 0.27 -24.40
C ASN A 448 7.14 -0.44 -25.74
N ARG A 449 8.28 -0.12 -26.36
CA ARG A 449 8.68 -0.67 -27.67
C ARG A 449 9.06 -2.14 -27.64
N GLU A 450 9.46 -2.68 -26.51
CA GLU A 450 9.84 -4.10 -26.39
C GLU A 450 8.64 -5.02 -26.68
N THR A 451 7.47 -4.66 -26.18
CA THR A 451 6.24 -5.43 -26.38
C THR A 451 5.50 -5.02 -27.66
N LEU A 452 5.47 -3.71 -27.96
CA LEU A 452 4.65 -3.13 -29.03
C LEU A 452 5.37 -2.98 -30.36
N THR A 453 6.69 -3.16 -30.41
CA THR A 453 7.56 -2.67 -31.48
C THR A 453 7.61 -1.15 -31.52
N GLU A 454 8.54 -0.59 -32.30
CA GLU A 454 8.69 0.87 -32.34
C GLU A 454 7.47 1.56 -32.97
N LYS A 455 6.99 1.07 -34.08
CA LYS A 455 5.84 1.65 -34.81
C LYS A 455 4.54 1.54 -33.96
N GLY A 456 4.28 0.39 -33.37
CA GLY A 456 3.11 0.21 -32.49
C GLY A 456 3.18 1.07 -31.22
N MET A 457 4.38 1.21 -30.63
CA MET A 457 4.59 2.09 -29.49
C MET A 457 4.30 3.55 -29.85
N TRP A 458 4.80 4.06 -30.99
CA TRP A 458 4.50 5.41 -31.43
C TRP A 458 3.03 5.61 -31.77
N ALA A 459 2.36 4.64 -32.40
CA ALA A 459 0.93 4.70 -32.66
C ALA A 459 0.11 4.83 -31.37
N PHE A 460 0.44 4.03 -30.34
CA PHE A 460 -0.27 4.08 -29.06
C PHE A 460 0.05 5.35 -28.27
N TYR A 461 1.32 5.76 -28.23
CA TYR A 461 1.73 7.01 -27.57
C TYR A 461 1.07 8.24 -28.20
N SER A 462 1.05 8.33 -29.55
CA SER A 462 0.47 9.49 -30.24
C SER A 462 -1.05 9.58 -30.00
N TRP A 463 -1.76 8.45 -30.11
CA TRP A 463 -3.20 8.43 -29.78
C TRP A 463 -3.45 8.87 -28.32
N LEU A 464 -2.65 8.38 -27.39
CA LEU A 464 -2.79 8.72 -25.95
C LEU A 464 -2.52 10.20 -25.70
N ARG A 465 -1.45 10.75 -26.35
CA ARG A 465 -1.12 12.17 -26.28
C ARG A 465 -2.26 13.05 -26.81
N ASP A 466 -2.84 12.67 -27.95
CA ASP A 466 -3.92 13.42 -28.58
C ASP A 466 -5.19 13.35 -27.70
N ALA A 467 -5.50 12.19 -27.11
CA ALA A 467 -6.61 12.03 -26.15
C ALA A 467 -6.42 12.91 -24.89
N VAL A 468 -5.20 13.03 -24.37
CA VAL A 468 -4.90 13.93 -23.24
C VAL A 468 -4.99 15.41 -23.65
N ALA A 469 -4.50 15.75 -24.84
CA ALA A 469 -4.58 17.11 -25.37
C ALA A 469 -6.03 17.59 -25.56
N GLU A 470 -6.90 16.71 -26.04
CA GLU A 470 -8.34 16.96 -26.21
C GLU A 470 -9.13 16.91 -24.89
N ASN A 471 -8.46 16.60 -23.78
CA ASN A 471 -9.12 16.33 -22.49
C ASN A 471 -10.24 15.29 -22.62
N LYS A 472 -9.99 14.21 -23.37
CA LYS A 472 -10.97 13.15 -23.60
C LYS A 472 -11.48 12.60 -22.26
N PRO A 473 -12.81 12.51 -22.05
CA PRO A 473 -13.39 11.93 -20.85
C PRO A 473 -12.83 10.53 -20.56
N TRP A 474 -12.55 10.26 -19.29
CA TRP A 474 -11.88 9.00 -18.90
C TRP A 474 -12.67 7.75 -19.28
N ASP A 475 -13.98 7.78 -19.17
CA ASP A 475 -14.89 6.72 -19.61
C ASP A 475 -14.78 6.44 -21.11
N GLN A 476 -14.71 7.48 -21.95
CA GLN A 476 -14.55 7.36 -23.39
C GLN A 476 -13.16 6.83 -23.75
N LEU A 477 -12.11 7.32 -23.10
CA LEU A 477 -10.74 6.82 -23.33
C LEU A 477 -10.65 5.32 -23.05
N VAL A 478 -11.20 4.85 -21.94
CA VAL A 478 -11.18 3.44 -21.56
C VAL A 478 -12.09 2.61 -22.49
N HIS A 479 -13.24 3.13 -22.87
CA HIS A 479 -14.13 2.48 -23.84
C HIS A 479 -13.43 2.25 -25.20
N GLU A 480 -12.73 3.26 -25.73
CA GLU A 480 -11.95 3.12 -26.97
C GLU A 480 -10.83 2.07 -26.84
N VAL A 481 -10.13 2.02 -25.72
CA VAL A 481 -9.09 1.00 -25.48
C VAL A 481 -9.67 -0.41 -25.45
N LEU A 482 -10.80 -0.62 -24.78
CA LEU A 482 -11.42 -1.94 -24.64
C LEU A 482 -12.10 -2.43 -25.91
N THR A 483 -12.68 -1.54 -26.72
CA THR A 483 -13.38 -1.89 -27.95
C THR A 483 -12.50 -1.82 -29.20
N ALA A 484 -11.19 -1.55 -29.00
CA ALA A 484 -10.25 -1.36 -30.10
C ALA A 484 -10.26 -2.51 -31.10
N ASN A 485 -10.29 -2.13 -32.41
CA ASN A 485 -10.36 -3.05 -33.52
C ASN A 485 -9.47 -2.54 -34.67
N GLY A 486 -8.90 -3.42 -35.48
CA GLY A 486 -8.05 -3.03 -36.61
C GLY A 486 -6.55 -3.15 -36.35
N SER A 487 -5.75 -2.57 -37.25
CA SER A 487 -4.28 -2.61 -37.18
C SER A 487 -3.71 -1.88 -35.98
N ASN A 488 -2.77 -2.52 -35.31
CA ASN A 488 -2.05 -1.89 -34.20
C ASN A 488 -1.08 -0.78 -34.64
N PHE A 489 -0.86 -0.62 -35.94
CA PHE A 489 -0.05 0.45 -36.51
C PHE A 489 -0.87 1.69 -36.90
N GLU A 490 -2.14 1.47 -37.26
CA GLU A 490 -3.05 2.54 -37.73
C GLU A 490 -3.95 3.06 -36.61
N TYR A 491 -4.39 2.16 -35.70
CA TYR A 491 -5.23 2.49 -34.57
C TYR A 491 -4.53 2.19 -33.25
N GLY A 492 -4.00 3.24 -32.61
CA GLY A 492 -3.18 3.16 -31.40
C GLY A 492 -3.74 2.24 -30.31
N PRO A 493 -5.02 2.34 -29.92
CA PRO A 493 -5.64 1.50 -28.88
C PRO A 493 -5.55 0.00 -29.11
N SER A 494 -5.48 -0.47 -30.37
CA SER A 494 -5.30 -1.89 -30.70
C SER A 494 -4.04 -2.51 -30.09
N ASN A 495 -3.03 -1.68 -29.75
CA ASN A 495 -1.83 -2.10 -29.06
C ASN A 495 -2.05 -2.63 -27.66
N PHE A 496 -3.14 -2.26 -26.98
CA PHE A 496 -3.51 -2.82 -25.67
C PHE A 496 -3.63 -4.35 -25.72
N TYR A 497 -4.18 -4.88 -26.80
CA TYR A 497 -4.33 -6.33 -27.03
C TYR A 497 -3.03 -7.01 -27.49
N ARG A 498 -2.00 -6.26 -27.82
CA ARG A 498 -0.66 -6.78 -28.05
C ARG A 498 0.13 -6.96 -26.75
N ILE A 499 -0.12 -6.12 -25.76
CA ILE A 499 0.51 -6.16 -24.43
C ILE A 499 0.04 -7.39 -23.66
N SER A 500 -1.28 -7.54 -23.52
CA SER A 500 -1.92 -8.65 -22.82
C SER A 500 -2.53 -9.61 -23.85
N ARG A 501 -2.03 -10.84 -23.90
CA ARG A 501 -2.33 -11.75 -25.02
C ARG A 501 -3.34 -12.84 -24.71
N THR A 502 -3.45 -13.26 -23.47
CA THR A 502 -4.42 -14.27 -23.03
C THR A 502 -5.66 -13.62 -22.40
N PRO A 503 -6.81 -14.29 -22.41
CA PRO A 503 -7.99 -13.80 -21.69
C PRO A 503 -7.72 -13.55 -20.20
N GLU A 504 -6.89 -14.38 -19.58
CA GLU A 504 -6.50 -14.24 -18.18
C GLU A 504 -5.65 -12.98 -17.96
N ASP A 505 -4.64 -12.75 -18.81
CA ASP A 505 -3.79 -11.53 -18.70
C ASP A 505 -4.62 -10.26 -18.90
N LEU A 506 -5.59 -10.29 -19.84
CA LEU A 506 -6.52 -9.18 -20.06
C LEU A 506 -7.43 -8.95 -18.85
N THR A 507 -7.95 -10.03 -18.27
CA THR A 507 -8.76 -9.98 -17.05
C THR A 507 -8.00 -9.29 -15.92
N GLU A 508 -6.78 -9.72 -15.66
CA GLU A 508 -5.94 -9.18 -14.59
C GLU A 508 -5.54 -7.72 -14.87
N THR A 509 -5.15 -7.43 -16.12
CA THR A 509 -4.75 -6.06 -16.52
C THR A 509 -5.93 -5.08 -16.43
N VAL A 510 -7.09 -5.42 -16.99
CA VAL A 510 -8.29 -4.56 -16.99
C VAL A 510 -8.81 -4.34 -15.58
N SER A 511 -8.87 -5.41 -14.78
CA SER A 511 -9.33 -5.32 -13.38
C SER A 511 -8.42 -4.41 -12.57
N GLN A 512 -7.10 -4.51 -12.72
CA GLN A 512 -6.14 -3.74 -11.96
C GLN A 512 -6.00 -2.30 -12.48
N ALA A 513 -5.96 -2.09 -13.81
CA ALA A 513 -5.79 -0.77 -14.41
C ALA A 513 -7.01 0.14 -14.19
N PHE A 514 -8.19 -0.39 -14.49
CA PHE A 514 -9.41 0.43 -14.60
C PHE A 514 -10.36 0.27 -13.40
N LEU A 515 -10.44 -0.91 -12.80
CA LEU A 515 -11.30 -1.15 -11.64
C LEU A 515 -10.54 -1.03 -10.31
N GLY A 516 -9.21 -1.02 -10.34
CA GLY A 516 -8.40 -0.99 -9.12
C GLY A 516 -8.52 -2.27 -8.28
N ILE A 517 -8.87 -3.41 -8.88
CA ILE A 517 -9.10 -4.69 -8.20
C ILE A 517 -7.99 -5.67 -8.59
N ARG A 518 -7.41 -6.35 -7.61
CA ARG A 518 -6.43 -7.42 -7.81
C ARG A 518 -7.12 -8.77 -7.78
N VAL A 519 -7.30 -9.41 -8.93
CA VAL A 519 -8.04 -10.67 -9.07
C VAL A 519 -7.17 -11.89 -9.34
N GLN A 520 -5.87 -11.75 -9.40
CA GLN A 520 -4.92 -12.83 -9.75
C GLN A 520 -5.11 -14.08 -8.90
N CYS A 521 -5.41 -13.94 -7.61
CA CYS A 521 -5.67 -15.08 -6.73
C CYS A 521 -6.91 -15.88 -7.15
N ALA A 522 -7.93 -15.20 -7.71
CA ALA A 522 -9.18 -15.86 -8.12
C ALA A 522 -9.02 -16.77 -9.34
N ARG A 523 -7.91 -16.71 -10.05
CA ARG A 523 -7.58 -17.64 -11.15
C ARG A 523 -7.51 -19.10 -10.71
N CYS A 524 -6.98 -19.37 -9.52
CA CYS A 524 -6.73 -20.72 -9.03
C CYS A 524 -7.68 -21.20 -7.93
N HIS A 525 -8.25 -20.25 -7.17
CA HIS A 525 -9.16 -20.50 -6.04
C HIS A 525 -9.96 -19.23 -5.76
N ASN A 526 -11.00 -19.31 -4.91
CA ASN A 526 -11.70 -18.10 -4.49
C ASN A 526 -10.73 -17.13 -3.82
N HIS A 527 -10.91 -15.82 -4.08
CA HIS A 527 -10.02 -14.79 -3.56
C HIS A 527 -9.98 -14.83 -2.02
N PRO A 528 -8.79 -14.84 -1.39
CA PRO A 528 -8.68 -15.12 0.06
C PRO A 528 -9.14 -13.95 0.96
N PHE A 529 -9.28 -12.74 0.45
CA PHE A 529 -9.63 -11.54 1.22
C PHE A 529 -10.80 -10.76 0.64
N GLU A 530 -11.41 -11.30 -0.44
CA GLU A 530 -12.48 -10.65 -1.18
C GLU A 530 -13.57 -11.65 -1.58
N LYS A 531 -14.73 -11.12 -1.98
CA LYS A 531 -15.89 -11.90 -2.43
C LYS A 531 -15.69 -12.61 -3.77
N TRP A 532 -14.62 -12.28 -4.53
CA TRP A 532 -14.41 -12.81 -5.88
C TRP A 532 -14.11 -14.29 -5.87
N THR A 533 -14.99 -15.06 -6.49
CA THR A 533 -14.82 -16.50 -6.67
C THR A 533 -13.98 -16.81 -7.90
N GLN A 534 -13.50 -18.06 -8.01
CA GLN A 534 -12.90 -18.58 -9.23
C GLN A 534 -13.88 -18.52 -10.41
N ALA A 535 -15.16 -18.75 -10.17
CA ALA A 535 -16.18 -18.62 -11.21
C ALA A 535 -16.24 -17.18 -11.76
N ASN A 536 -16.32 -16.16 -10.88
CA ASN A 536 -16.35 -14.76 -11.31
C ASN A 536 -15.12 -14.37 -12.17
N TYR A 537 -13.95 -14.93 -11.86
CA TYR A 537 -12.74 -14.73 -12.67
C TYR A 537 -12.92 -15.27 -14.09
N TYR A 538 -13.40 -16.50 -14.26
CA TYR A 538 -13.58 -17.12 -15.58
C TYR A 538 -14.79 -16.58 -16.34
N GLU A 539 -15.83 -16.15 -15.65
CA GLU A 539 -16.94 -15.37 -16.21
C GLU A 539 -16.45 -14.07 -16.84
N PHE A 540 -15.63 -13.31 -16.10
CA PHE A 540 -15.03 -12.07 -16.63
C PHE A 540 -14.02 -12.35 -17.74
N ALA A 541 -13.20 -13.39 -17.63
CA ALA A 541 -12.22 -13.76 -18.64
C ALA A 541 -12.88 -14.12 -20.00
N ASN A 542 -14.11 -14.63 -19.99
CA ASN A 542 -14.84 -14.95 -21.20
C ASN A 542 -15.24 -13.72 -22.05
N PHE A 543 -15.17 -12.50 -21.53
CA PHE A 543 -15.27 -11.30 -22.36
C PHE A 543 -14.13 -11.19 -23.39
N PHE A 544 -12.96 -11.72 -23.06
CA PHE A 544 -11.76 -11.64 -23.89
C PHE A 544 -11.46 -12.90 -24.69
N SER A 545 -12.23 -13.97 -24.48
CA SER A 545 -11.98 -15.28 -25.12
C SER A 545 -12.10 -15.24 -26.65
N ARG A 546 -12.87 -14.30 -27.19
CA ARG A 546 -13.10 -14.11 -28.64
C ARG A 546 -12.22 -13.02 -29.26
N VAL A 547 -11.21 -12.52 -28.56
CA VAL A 547 -10.26 -11.56 -29.13
C VAL A 547 -9.29 -12.30 -30.05
N ALA A 548 -9.46 -12.08 -31.38
CA ALA A 548 -8.60 -12.65 -32.39
C ALA A 548 -7.50 -11.67 -32.82
N ARG A 549 -6.33 -12.19 -33.11
CA ARG A 549 -5.15 -11.47 -33.58
C ARG A 549 -4.74 -12.07 -34.92
N LYS A 550 -4.99 -11.32 -36.00
CA LYS A 550 -4.61 -11.72 -37.34
C LYS A 550 -3.33 -11.01 -37.77
N GLN A 551 -2.43 -11.71 -38.42
CA GLN A 551 -1.23 -11.13 -38.99
C GLN A 551 -1.63 -10.18 -40.12
N GLY A 552 -1.10 -8.96 -40.14
CA GLY A 552 -1.18 -8.03 -41.25
C GLY A 552 -0.07 -8.23 -42.29
N ASP A 553 0.08 -7.31 -43.19
CA ASP A 553 1.06 -7.39 -44.29
C ASP A 553 2.52 -7.31 -43.79
N HIS A 554 2.76 -6.67 -42.64
CA HIS A 554 4.05 -6.62 -41.99
C HIS A 554 4.12 -7.61 -40.84
N PRO A 555 5.25 -8.32 -40.59
CA PRO A 555 5.39 -9.31 -39.51
C PRO A 555 5.06 -8.81 -38.13
N SER A 556 5.18 -7.49 -37.91
CA SER A 556 4.86 -6.85 -36.60
C SER A 556 3.51 -6.16 -36.59
N ASP A 557 2.77 -6.15 -37.69
CA ASP A 557 1.40 -5.63 -37.76
C ASP A 557 0.41 -6.71 -37.34
N LEU A 558 -0.41 -6.40 -36.32
CA LEU A 558 -1.47 -7.27 -35.84
C LEU A 558 -2.81 -6.58 -35.97
N PHE A 559 -3.74 -7.22 -36.68
CA PHE A 559 -5.13 -6.82 -36.73
C PHE A 559 -5.89 -7.44 -35.55
N ILE A 560 -6.43 -6.61 -34.70
CA ILE A 560 -7.30 -7.03 -33.61
C ILE A 560 -8.73 -7.09 -34.12
N THR A 561 -9.40 -8.22 -33.90
CA THR A 561 -10.80 -8.43 -34.33
C THR A 561 -11.55 -9.30 -33.31
N ALA A 562 -12.87 -9.30 -33.38
CA ALA A 562 -13.70 -10.26 -32.67
C ALA A 562 -13.87 -11.54 -33.51
N ALA A 563 -13.61 -12.69 -32.90
CA ALA A 563 -13.89 -14.00 -33.51
C ALA A 563 -15.36 -14.40 -33.26
N ALA A 564 -15.92 -15.17 -34.18
CA ALA A 564 -17.28 -15.70 -34.03
C ALA A 564 -17.43 -16.71 -32.88
N GLY A 565 -16.36 -17.38 -32.48
CA GLY A 565 -16.33 -18.35 -31.38
C GLY A 565 -15.02 -18.30 -30.62
N GLY A 566 -14.96 -19.04 -29.57
CA GLY A 566 -13.83 -19.12 -28.64
C GLY A 566 -14.33 -18.94 -27.23
N GLU A 567 -14.09 -19.93 -26.37
CA GLU A 567 -14.53 -19.94 -24.98
C GLU A 567 -13.38 -20.39 -24.09
N ILE A 568 -13.33 -19.85 -22.88
CA ILE A 568 -12.46 -20.35 -21.84
C ILE A 568 -13.27 -21.20 -20.87
N ASN A 569 -12.80 -22.43 -20.63
CA ASN A 569 -13.49 -23.37 -19.77
C ASN A 569 -13.17 -23.09 -18.30
N PHE A 570 -14.21 -23.17 -17.47
CA PHE A 570 -14.04 -23.14 -16.03
C PHE A 570 -13.38 -24.44 -15.55
N PRO A 571 -12.22 -24.39 -14.88
CA PRO A 571 -11.43 -25.59 -14.56
C PRO A 571 -12.17 -26.63 -13.71
N LYS A 572 -13.10 -26.19 -12.84
CA LYS A 572 -13.85 -27.10 -11.96
C LYS A 572 -14.82 -27.98 -12.73
N THR A 573 -15.46 -27.46 -13.77
CA THR A 573 -16.51 -28.18 -14.54
C THR A 573 -16.08 -28.62 -15.92
N GLY A 574 -14.98 -28.09 -16.45
CA GLY A 574 -14.55 -28.28 -17.82
C GLY A 574 -15.49 -27.63 -18.87
N LYS A 575 -16.47 -26.84 -18.45
CA LYS A 575 -17.43 -26.15 -19.32
C LYS A 575 -17.23 -24.62 -19.23
N PRO A 576 -17.52 -23.87 -20.31
CA PRO A 576 -17.48 -22.42 -20.25
C PRO A 576 -18.58 -21.85 -19.36
N LEU A 577 -18.31 -20.72 -18.72
CA LEU A 577 -19.28 -19.90 -18.01
C LEU A 577 -19.71 -18.72 -18.89
N PRO A 578 -20.96 -18.22 -18.76
CA PRO A 578 -21.39 -17.04 -19.51
C PRO A 578 -20.54 -15.83 -19.16
N PRO A 579 -20.18 -14.95 -20.14
CA PRO A 579 -19.49 -13.71 -19.83
C PRO A 579 -20.29 -12.84 -18.87
N THR A 580 -19.76 -12.61 -17.68
CA THR A 580 -20.46 -11.87 -16.61
C THR A 580 -19.49 -10.86 -15.97
N PRO A 581 -19.84 -9.58 -15.91
CA PRO A 581 -19.03 -8.58 -15.23
C PRO A 581 -19.11 -8.76 -13.70
N TYR A 582 -18.16 -8.23 -12.98
CA TYR A 582 -18.17 -8.25 -11.51
C TYR A 582 -19.42 -7.51 -10.99
N ASP A 583 -20.20 -8.17 -10.14
CA ASP A 583 -21.48 -7.66 -9.60
C ASP A 583 -22.50 -7.23 -10.70
N GLY A 584 -22.32 -7.66 -11.95
CA GLY A 584 -23.18 -7.34 -13.07
C GLY A 584 -24.05 -8.52 -13.52
N GLN A 585 -24.79 -8.32 -14.59
CA GLN A 585 -25.61 -9.35 -15.21
C GLN A 585 -24.85 -10.10 -16.29
N PRO A 586 -25.10 -11.41 -16.49
CA PRO A 586 -24.48 -12.15 -17.56
C PRO A 586 -24.93 -11.63 -18.93
N MET A 587 -23.99 -11.58 -19.88
CA MET A 587 -24.30 -11.32 -21.27
C MET A 587 -25.01 -12.53 -21.88
N ALA A 588 -25.99 -12.30 -22.74
CA ALA A 588 -26.67 -13.38 -23.47
C ALA A 588 -25.65 -14.18 -24.31
N THR A 589 -25.66 -15.51 -24.17
CA THR A 589 -24.68 -16.41 -24.79
C THR A 589 -24.84 -16.54 -26.31
N ASP A 590 -26.03 -16.29 -26.82
CA ASP A 590 -26.39 -16.29 -28.26
C ASP A 590 -26.18 -14.93 -28.94
N SER A 591 -25.72 -13.91 -28.20
CA SER A 591 -25.42 -12.60 -28.77
C SER A 591 -24.27 -12.68 -29.77
N THR A 592 -24.47 -12.04 -30.91
CA THR A 592 -23.46 -11.84 -31.98
C THR A 592 -22.63 -10.57 -31.76
N GLN A 593 -22.99 -9.76 -30.75
CA GLN A 593 -22.25 -8.54 -30.39
C GLN A 593 -20.84 -8.86 -29.89
N ASP A 594 -19.87 -8.00 -30.21
CA ASP A 594 -18.54 -8.08 -29.62
C ASP A 594 -18.66 -7.95 -28.08
N ARG A 595 -18.25 -9.01 -27.39
CA ARG A 595 -18.31 -9.07 -25.91
C ARG A 595 -17.62 -7.92 -25.22
N ARG A 596 -16.58 -7.36 -25.86
CA ARG A 596 -15.81 -6.21 -25.33
C ARG A 596 -16.64 -4.93 -25.27
N VAL A 597 -17.59 -4.76 -26.15
CA VAL A 597 -18.53 -3.61 -26.13
C VAL A 597 -19.41 -3.69 -24.88
N TYR A 598 -20.03 -4.84 -24.62
CA TYR A 598 -20.83 -5.05 -23.41
C TYR A 598 -20.01 -4.79 -22.12
N LEU A 599 -18.76 -5.29 -22.09
CA LEU A 599 -17.87 -5.06 -20.97
C LEU A 599 -17.51 -3.57 -20.82
N ALA A 600 -17.20 -2.90 -21.92
CA ALA A 600 -16.84 -1.48 -21.92
C ALA A 600 -18.00 -0.59 -21.45
N ASP A 601 -19.22 -0.86 -21.93
CA ASP A 601 -20.45 -0.17 -21.52
C ASP A 601 -20.71 -0.35 -20.00
N TRP A 602 -20.55 -1.57 -19.48
CA TRP A 602 -20.69 -1.82 -18.05
C TRP A 602 -19.59 -1.13 -17.26
N LEU A 603 -18.32 -1.22 -17.72
CA LEU A 603 -17.16 -0.70 -17.01
C LEU A 603 -17.20 0.84 -16.92
N ALA A 604 -17.47 1.51 -18.05
CA ALA A 604 -17.56 2.97 -18.14
C ALA A 604 -18.87 3.54 -17.59
N SER A 605 -19.77 2.67 -17.11
CA SER A 605 -21.04 3.13 -16.52
C SER A 605 -20.80 4.00 -15.27
N PRO A 606 -21.48 5.14 -15.13
CA PRO A 606 -21.41 5.98 -13.94
C PRO A 606 -21.89 5.28 -12.66
N LYS A 607 -22.55 4.12 -12.78
CA LYS A 607 -22.98 3.27 -11.66
C LYS A 607 -21.91 2.30 -11.21
N ASN A 608 -20.81 2.16 -11.97
CA ASN A 608 -19.71 1.27 -11.61
C ASN A 608 -18.78 1.94 -10.59
N GLU A 609 -19.02 1.68 -9.32
CA GLU A 609 -18.25 2.28 -8.22
C GLU A 609 -16.76 1.97 -8.30
N TYR A 610 -16.36 0.77 -8.75
CA TYR A 610 -14.94 0.41 -8.88
C TYR A 610 -14.22 1.29 -9.89
N PHE A 611 -14.84 1.52 -11.05
CA PHE A 611 -14.27 2.37 -12.10
C PHE A 611 -14.09 3.81 -11.63
N VAL A 612 -15.14 4.38 -11.05
CA VAL A 612 -15.12 5.75 -10.50
C VAL A 612 -14.09 5.89 -9.39
N ARG A 613 -14.11 5.00 -8.40
CA ARG A 613 -13.21 5.04 -7.24
C ARG A 613 -11.75 4.83 -7.63
N SER A 614 -11.47 3.98 -8.60
CA SER A 614 -10.12 3.70 -9.08
C SER A 614 -9.44 4.95 -9.63
N ILE A 615 -10.09 5.65 -10.56
CA ILE A 615 -9.50 6.85 -11.17
C ILE A 615 -9.42 8.03 -10.19
N VAL A 616 -10.45 8.24 -9.36
CA VAL A 616 -10.44 9.25 -8.30
C VAL A 616 -9.26 9.02 -7.35
N ASN A 617 -9.06 7.78 -6.89
CA ASN A 617 -7.98 7.44 -5.97
C ASN A 617 -6.59 7.67 -6.58
N ARG A 618 -6.41 7.36 -7.88
CA ARG A 618 -5.14 7.59 -8.60
C ARG A 618 -4.82 9.08 -8.72
N ILE A 619 -5.80 9.91 -9.10
CA ILE A 619 -5.63 11.37 -9.20
C ILE A 619 -5.39 11.96 -7.81
N TRP A 620 -6.18 11.56 -6.80
CA TRP A 620 -5.99 12.01 -5.42
C TRP A 620 -4.58 11.70 -4.91
N ARG A 621 -4.13 10.44 -5.05
CA ARG A 621 -2.78 10.04 -4.64
C ARG A 621 -1.69 10.86 -5.32
N HIS A 622 -1.87 11.13 -6.62
CA HIS A 622 -0.90 11.92 -7.37
C HIS A 622 -0.69 13.30 -6.76
N TYR A 623 -1.77 14.01 -6.43
CA TYR A 623 -1.69 15.34 -5.85
C TYR A 623 -1.36 15.33 -4.35
N MET A 624 -1.94 14.41 -3.59
CA MET A 624 -1.84 14.41 -2.13
C MET A 624 -0.69 13.55 -1.57
N GLY A 625 0.06 12.86 -2.43
CA GLY A 625 1.18 12.00 -2.04
C GLY A 625 0.78 10.65 -1.45
N ARG A 626 -0.49 10.47 -1.09
CA ARG A 626 -1.08 9.22 -0.60
C ARG A 626 -2.51 9.09 -1.11
N GLY A 627 -2.91 7.89 -1.50
CA GLY A 627 -4.30 7.59 -1.89
C GLY A 627 -5.24 7.57 -0.70
N LEU A 628 -6.52 7.79 -0.95
CA LEU A 628 -7.57 7.50 0.02
C LEU A 628 -7.58 6.01 0.34
N ILE A 629 -7.26 5.18 -0.64
CA ILE A 629 -7.02 3.73 -0.53
C ILE A 629 -5.58 3.45 -0.95
N GLU A 630 -4.84 2.69 -0.12
CA GLU A 630 -3.48 2.25 -0.42
C GLU A 630 -3.34 0.73 -0.25
N PRO A 631 -2.69 0.02 -1.18
CA PRO A 631 -2.24 0.48 -2.51
C PRO A 631 -3.38 0.96 -3.41
N VAL A 632 -3.11 1.87 -4.38
CA VAL A 632 -4.15 2.51 -5.20
C VAL A 632 -4.94 1.55 -6.09
N ASP A 633 -4.40 0.39 -6.35
CA ASP A 633 -4.94 -0.70 -7.18
C ASP A 633 -5.42 -1.89 -6.33
N ASP A 634 -5.80 -1.65 -5.07
CA ASP A 634 -6.27 -2.68 -4.14
C ASP A 634 -7.58 -2.24 -3.46
N LEU A 635 -8.57 -1.90 -4.31
CA LEU A 635 -9.92 -1.54 -3.88
C LEU A 635 -10.65 -2.81 -3.46
N ARG A 636 -10.92 -2.94 -2.19
CA ARG A 636 -11.65 -4.08 -1.62
C ARG A 636 -12.36 -3.69 -0.33
N ALA A 637 -13.40 -4.45 0.02
CA ALA A 637 -14.19 -4.21 1.22
C ALA A 637 -13.33 -4.22 2.50
N THR A 638 -12.25 -5.02 2.52
CA THR A 638 -11.31 -5.10 3.65
C THR A 638 -10.21 -4.04 3.62
N ASN A 639 -10.22 -3.13 2.64
CA ASN A 639 -9.29 -2.00 2.52
C ASN A 639 -10.06 -0.71 2.19
N PRO A 640 -10.86 -0.17 3.14
CA PRO A 640 -11.69 1.00 2.89
C PRO A 640 -10.87 2.27 2.72
N ALA A 641 -11.48 3.29 2.12
CA ALA A 641 -10.86 4.60 2.05
C ALA A 641 -10.65 5.20 3.45
N SER A 642 -9.55 5.91 3.63
CA SER A 642 -9.27 6.65 4.87
C SER A 642 -10.36 7.68 5.19
N ASN A 643 -11.08 8.13 4.17
CA ASN A 643 -12.24 9.01 4.28
C ASN A 643 -13.29 8.62 3.22
N GLU A 644 -14.19 7.69 3.57
CA GLU A 644 -15.23 7.20 2.64
C GLU A 644 -16.17 8.31 2.13
N PRO A 645 -16.68 9.21 2.97
CA PRO A 645 -17.51 10.31 2.48
C PRO A 645 -16.80 11.21 1.45
N LEU A 646 -15.49 11.38 1.59
CA LEU A 646 -14.68 12.13 0.63
C LEU A 646 -14.54 11.37 -0.69
N MET A 647 -14.27 10.07 -0.63
CA MET A 647 -14.18 9.21 -1.82
C MET A 647 -15.49 9.22 -2.61
N GLU A 648 -16.63 9.09 -1.92
CA GLU A 648 -17.96 9.15 -2.51
C GLU A 648 -18.25 10.52 -3.15
N ALA A 649 -17.92 11.61 -2.43
CA ALA A 649 -18.15 12.97 -2.93
C ALA A 649 -17.32 13.29 -4.18
N LEU A 650 -16.03 12.90 -4.19
CA LEU A 650 -15.14 13.05 -5.35
C LEU A 650 -15.63 12.22 -6.54
N GLY A 651 -16.10 10.98 -6.28
CA GLY A 651 -16.66 10.11 -7.31
C GLY A 651 -17.93 10.69 -7.93
N LYS A 652 -18.81 11.21 -7.10
CA LYS A 652 -20.05 11.86 -7.55
C LYS A 652 -19.75 13.12 -8.39
N ASP A 653 -18.85 13.98 -7.93
CA ASP A 653 -18.41 15.18 -8.64
C ASP A 653 -17.83 14.84 -10.03
N LEU A 654 -16.97 13.80 -10.12
CA LEU A 654 -16.41 13.33 -11.39
C LEU A 654 -17.49 12.85 -12.37
N VAL A 655 -18.47 12.08 -11.90
CA VAL A 655 -19.58 11.57 -12.71
C VAL A 655 -20.48 12.72 -13.19
N GLU A 656 -20.82 13.67 -12.32
CA GLU A 656 -21.61 14.85 -12.66
C GLU A 656 -20.93 15.72 -13.73
N HIS A 657 -19.59 15.73 -13.76
CA HIS A 657 -18.78 16.44 -14.76
C HIS A 657 -18.27 15.51 -15.88
N LYS A 658 -18.99 14.40 -16.16
CA LYS A 658 -18.78 13.53 -17.32
C LYS A 658 -17.33 13.02 -17.43
N PHE A 659 -16.75 12.59 -16.31
CA PHE A 659 -15.39 12.05 -16.23
C PHE A 659 -14.29 13.01 -16.72
N ASP A 660 -14.49 14.33 -16.60
CA ASP A 660 -13.48 15.34 -16.88
C ASP A 660 -12.38 15.32 -15.81
N LEU A 661 -11.19 14.83 -16.18
CA LEU A 661 -10.06 14.74 -15.26
C LEU A 661 -9.46 16.11 -14.90
N LYS A 662 -9.45 17.08 -15.83
CA LYS A 662 -8.98 18.43 -15.54
C LYS A 662 -9.88 19.11 -14.49
N HIS A 663 -11.21 18.88 -14.57
CA HIS A 663 -12.14 19.34 -13.54
C HIS A 663 -11.79 18.79 -12.16
N LEU A 664 -11.61 17.46 -12.05
CA LEU A 664 -11.24 16.82 -10.77
C LEU A 664 -9.91 17.37 -10.20
N MET A 665 -8.90 17.53 -11.06
CA MET A 665 -7.59 18.10 -10.67
C MET A 665 -7.75 19.54 -10.18
N ARG A 666 -8.56 20.35 -10.86
CA ARG A 666 -8.88 21.74 -10.47
C ARG A 666 -9.53 21.80 -9.08
N GLN A 667 -10.49 20.90 -8.80
CA GLN A 667 -11.14 20.83 -7.49
C GLN A 667 -10.15 20.49 -6.38
N ILE A 668 -9.28 19.52 -6.62
CA ILE A 668 -8.25 19.11 -5.62
C ILE A 668 -7.28 20.26 -5.37
N MET A 669 -6.70 20.86 -6.40
CA MET A 669 -5.67 21.89 -6.27
C MET A 669 -6.20 23.20 -5.64
N ASN A 670 -7.48 23.54 -5.88
CA ASN A 670 -8.12 24.71 -5.28
C ASN A 670 -8.59 24.45 -3.84
N SER A 671 -8.58 23.19 -3.37
CA SER A 671 -8.93 22.90 -1.98
C SER A 671 -7.87 23.45 -1.00
N ARG A 672 -8.32 23.91 0.16
CA ARG A 672 -7.43 24.25 1.27
C ARG A 672 -6.55 23.06 1.65
N THR A 673 -7.08 21.86 1.60
CA THR A 673 -6.41 20.60 1.94
C THR A 673 -5.13 20.41 1.11
N TYR A 674 -5.18 20.62 -0.19
CA TYR A 674 -3.98 20.58 -1.06
C TYR A 674 -3.00 21.72 -0.76
N GLN A 675 -3.53 22.88 -0.39
CA GLN A 675 -2.76 24.10 -0.14
C GLN A 675 -2.19 24.21 1.27
N LEU A 676 -2.34 23.17 2.12
CA LEU A 676 -1.67 23.12 3.42
C LEU A 676 -0.14 23.01 3.24
N THR A 677 0.62 23.60 4.18
CA THR A 677 2.07 23.39 4.23
C THR A 677 2.40 21.95 4.64
N SER A 678 3.56 21.47 4.23
CA SER A 678 4.09 20.16 4.65
C SER A 678 4.64 20.17 6.08
N ARG A 679 4.84 21.35 6.70
CA ARG A 679 5.38 21.49 8.04
C ARG A 679 4.39 20.98 9.08
N PRO A 680 4.81 20.03 9.94
CA PRO A 680 3.92 19.49 10.96
C PRO A 680 3.73 20.46 12.14
N ARG A 681 2.55 20.40 12.74
CA ARG A 681 2.25 20.98 14.08
C ARG A 681 2.38 19.88 15.14
N PRO A 682 2.48 20.21 16.44
CA PRO A 682 2.48 19.21 17.50
C PRO A 682 1.30 18.23 17.42
N GLU A 683 0.10 18.77 17.07
CA GLU A 683 -1.16 18.02 17.04
C GLU A 683 -1.28 17.08 15.84
N ASN A 684 -0.51 17.29 14.75
CA ASN A 684 -0.57 16.46 13.54
C ASN A 684 0.77 15.80 13.17
N LYS A 685 1.79 15.91 14.00
CA LYS A 685 3.13 15.35 13.70
C LYS A 685 3.11 13.85 13.44
N LYS A 686 2.18 13.13 14.09
CA LYS A 686 2.02 11.68 13.94
C LYS A 686 1.01 11.28 12.86
N ASP A 687 0.37 12.25 12.22
CA ASP A 687 -0.55 11.96 11.11
C ASP A 687 0.25 11.73 9.82
N ASP A 688 0.08 10.54 9.26
CA ASP A 688 0.64 10.13 7.97
C ASP A 688 -0.45 9.67 6.99
N ARG A 689 -1.76 9.85 7.34
CA ARG A 689 -2.86 9.25 6.58
C ARG A 689 -4.05 10.19 6.33
N GLN A 690 -4.27 11.21 7.18
CA GLN A 690 -5.55 11.94 7.21
C GLN A 690 -5.50 13.33 6.56
N TYR A 691 -4.42 13.62 5.83
CA TYR A 691 -4.24 14.87 5.06
C TYR A 691 -4.32 16.14 5.91
N SER A 692 -3.91 16.07 7.18
CA SER A 692 -3.82 17.23 8.05
C SER A 692 -2.69 18.20 7.68
N ARG A 693 -1.85 17.81 6.75
CA ARG A 693 -0.78 18.58 6.10
C ARG A 693 -0.51 17.99 4.72
N TYR A 694 0.21 18.70 3.88
CA TYR A 694 0.70 18.12 2.63
C TYR A 694 1.79 17.08 2.92
N PHE A 695 1.69 15.91 2.30
CA PHE A 695 2.70 14.85 2.45
C PHE A 695 3.81 15.04 1.42
N VAL A 696 5.03 15.25 1.92
CA VAL A 696 6.22 15.44 1.09
C VAL A 696 6.44 14.24 0.18
N LYS A 697 6.67 14.49 -1.12
CA LYS A 697 6.91 13.47 -2.15
C LYS A 697 8.32 13.64 -2.73
N ARG A 698 9.04 12.55 -2.94
CA ARG A 698 10.25 12.59 -3.75
C ARG A 698 9.86 12.81 -5.22
N LEU A 699 10.64 13.63 -5.94
CA LEU A 699 10.47 13.77 -7.38
C LEU A 699 10.70 12.41 -8.07
N THR A 700 9.95 12.14 -9.13
CA THR A 700 10.19 10.96 -9.96
C THR A 700 11.53 11.08 -10.67
N ALA A 701 12.06 9.97 -11.18
CA ALA A 701 13.33 9.96 -11.91
C ALA A 701 13.35 10.99 -13.05
N GLU A 702 12.24 11.06 -13.78
CA GLU A 702 12.04 11.94 -14.92
C GLU A 702 11.98 13.40 -14.51
N GLN A 703 11.17 13.71 -13.48
CA GLN A 703 11.06 15.07 -12.95
C GLN A 703 12.38 15.58 -12.39
N LEU A 704 13.13 14.71 -11.69
CA LEU A 704 14.42 15.07 -11.10
C LEU A 704 15.48 15.34 -12.18
N LEU A 705 15.56 14.48 -13.20
CA LEU A 705 16.48 14.69 -14.33
C LEU A 705 16.15 15.97 -15.08
N ASP A 706 14.87 16.20 -15.38
CA ASP A 706 14.42 17.40 -16.09
C ASP A 706 14.65 18.66 -15.26
N ALA A 707 14.44 18.60 -13.93
CA ALA A 707 14.74 19.69 -13.01
C ALA A 707 16.25 20.03 -13.00
N ILE A 708 17.13 19.01 -12.93
CA ILE A 708 18.59 19.23 -13.02
C ILE A 708 18.97 19.85 -14.37
N CYS A 709 18.42 19.36 -15.47
CA CYS A 709 18.65 19.92 -16.80
C CYS A 709 18.20 21.38 -16.90
N GLN A 710 17.05 21.70 -16.32
CA GLN A 710 16.47 23.04 -16.31
C GLN A 710 17.34 24.02 -15.51
N VAL A 711 17.71 23.67 -14.27
CA VAL A 711 18.48 24.57 -13.40
C VAL A 711 19.95 24.69 -13.77
N THR A 712 20.51 23.75 -14.53
CA THR A 712 21.85 23.84 -15.07
C THR A 712 21.90 24.49 -16.46
N GLY A 713 20.73 24.62 -17.13
CA GLY A 713 20.65 25.07 -18.52
C GLY A 713 21.25 24.07 -19.53
N GLN A 714 21.45 22.81 -19.10
CA GLN A 714 22.09 21.76 -19.91
C GLN A 714 21.11 20.59 -20.15
N PRO A 715 20.50 20.54 -21.36
CA PRO A 715 19.55 19.46 -21.68
C PRO A 715 20.21 18.07 -21.70
N GLU A 716 19.44 17.04 -21.39
CA GLU A 716 19.86 15.66 -21.56
C GLU A 716 19.83 15.26 -23.05
N LYS A 717 20.68 14.31 -23.42
CA LYS A 717 20.69 13.72 -24.76
C LYS A 717 20.15 12.28 -24.70
N PHE A 718 19.05 12.05 -25.36
CA PHE A 718 18.45 10.71 -25.45
C PHE A 718 18.79 10.09 -26.81
N PRO A 719 19.36 8.84 -26.85
CA PRO A 719 19.68 8.17 -28.10
C PRO A 719 18.45 8.03 -29.01
N GLY A 720 18.61 8.41 -30.30
CA GLY A 720 17.55 8.30 -31.30
C GLY A 720 16.43 9.34 -31.20
N LEU A 721 16.55 10.35 -30.30
CA LEU A 721 15.57 11.43 -30.17
C LEU A 721 16.23 12.80 -30.48
N PRO A 722 15.44 13.79 -30.92
CA PRO A 722 15.94 15.14 -31.19
C PRO A 722 16.55 15.82 -29.94
N ALA A 723 17.48 16.75 -30.16
CA ALA A 723 18.02 17.57 -29.08
C ALA A 723 16.90 18.38 -28.39
N GLY A 724 16.99 18.52 -27.08
CA GLY A 724 15.99 19.24 -26.28
C GLY A 724 14.80 18.40 -25.79
N TYR A 725 14.75 17.12 -26.14
CA TYR A 725 13.78 16.22 -25.52
C TYR A 725 14.00 16.19 -24.01
N ARG A 726 12.90 16.21 -23.28
CA ARG A 726 12.86 16.08 -21.82
C ARG A 726 12.52 14.63 -21.44
N ALA A 727 12.88 14.22 -20.23
CA ALA A 727 12.56 12.87 -19.75
C ALA A 727 11.05 12.60 -19.68
N ILE A 728 10.26 13.62 -19.34
CA ILE A 728 8.79 13.52 -19.35
C ILE A 728 8.18 13.44 -20.77
N HIS A 729 8.93 13.72 -21.82
CA HIS A 729 8.49 13.61 -23.21
C HIS A 729 8.76 12.22 -23.80
N LEU A 730 9.48 11.35 -23.08
CA LEU A 730 9.86 10.04 -23.60
C LEU A 730 8.63 9.18 -23.90
N PRO A 731 8.53 8.60 -25.10
CA PRO A 731 7.37 7.80 -25.49
C PRO A 731 7.32 6.46 -24.73
N ASP A 732 8.49 5.95 -24.33
CA ASP A 732 8.62 4.73 -23.56
C ASP A 732 9.82 4.75 -22.61
N THR A 733 9.97 3.68 -21.85
CA THR A 733 11.00 3.54 -20.82
C THR A 733 12.23 2.76 -21.28
N ARG A 734 12.32 2.36 -22.56
CA ARG A 734 13.44 1.62 -23.12
C ARG A 734 14.53 2.49 -23.74
N VAL A 735 14.38 3.81 -23.71
CA VAL A 735 15.45 4.74 -24.04
C VAL A 735 16.50 4.65 -22.94
N SER A 736 17.72 4.22 -23.30
CA SER A 736 18.82 4.01 -22.33
C SER A 736 19.21 5.32 -21.65
N ASN A 737 19.12 5.36 -20.34
CA ASN A 737 19.61 6.47 -19.51
C ASN A 737 19.87 5.98 -18.09
N TYR A 738 21.13 5.96 -17.70
CA TYR A 738 21.58 5.43 -16.41
C TYR A 738 20.94 6.17 -15.21
N PHE A 739 20.78 7.50 -15.31
CA PHE A 739 20.13 8.27 -14.24
C PHE A 739 18.70 7.81 -13.99
N LEU A 740 17.90 7.70 -15.05
CA LEU A 740 16.51 7.30 -14.94
C LEU A 740 16.36 5.90 -14.33
N ASP A 741 17.26 4.96 -14.70
CA ASP A 741 17.23 3.59 -14.21
C ASP A 741 17.61 3.53 -12.72
N VAL A 742 18.65 4.24 -12.29
CA VAL A 742 19.06 4.32 -10.86
C VAL A 742 17.98 4.96 -10.00
N PHE A 743 17.27 5.97 -10.52
CA PHE A 743 16.24 6.69 -9.78
C PHE A 743 14.85 6.03 -9.82
N GLY A 744 14.75 4.84 -10.45
CA GLY A 744 13.56 3.97 -10.33
C GLY A 744 12.49 4.23 -11.37
N ARG A 745 12.87 4.58 -12.62
CA ARG A 745 11.97 4.57 -13.77
C ARG A 745 11.33 3.18 -13.93
N PRO A 746 10.00 3.06 -14.07
CA PRO A 746 9.34 1.75 -14.22
C PRO A 746 9.64 1.13 -15.58
N PRO A 747 9.86 -0.18 -15.68
CA PRO A 747 10.06 -0.86 -16.97
C PRO A 747 8.78 -1.05 -17.79
N ARG A 748 7.59 -0.72 -17.27
CA ARG A 748 6.26 -0.86 -17.89
C ARG A 748 5.93 -2.31 -18.26
N GLN A 749 6.25 -3.25 -17.40
CA GLN A 749 5.94 -4.68 -17.59
C GLN A 749 4.64 -5.10 -16.91
N ILE A 750 4.30 -4.48 -15.80
CA ILE A 750 3.05 -4.73 -15.06
C ILE A 750 2.27 -3.43 -14.85
N THR A 751 0.98 -3.56 -14.60
CA THR A 751 0.08 -2.41 -14.39
C THR A 751 0.09 -1.90 -12.93
N CYS A 752 0.95 -2.43 -12.07
CA CYS A 752 1.04 -2.05 -10.67
C CYS A 752 1.79 -0.73 -10.49
N ASP A 753 1.26 0.16 -9.67
CA ASP A 753 1.99 1.37 -9.23
C ASP A 753 3.27 1.03 -8.44
N CYS A 754 3.36 -0.20 -7.92
CA CYS A 754 4.53 -0.75 -7.23
C CYS A 754 5.76 -0.95 -8.15
N GLU A 755 5.59 -0.87 -9.48
CA GLU A 755 6.70 -1.01 -10.43
C GLU A 755 7.68 0.16 -10.37
N ARG A 756 7.21 1.34 -9.98
CA ARG A 756 8.05 2.53 -9.77
C ARG A 756 8.69 2.47 -8.38
N ALA A 757 10.03 2.35 -8.33
CA ALA A 757 10.76 2.34 -7.07
C ALA A 757 10.75 3.74 -6.42
N GLN A 758 10.11 3.85 -5.25
CA GLN A 758 9.99 5.12 -4.51
C GLN A 758 10.99 5.23 -3.35
N GLU A 759 11.53 4.11 -2.89
CA GLU A 759 12.45 4.09 -1.76
C GLU A 759 13.81 4.66 -2.14
N PRO A 760 14.38 5.57 -1.32
CA PRO A 760 15.73 6.08 -1.54
C PRO A 760 16.77 4.99 -1.26
N ASN A 761 17.83 4.98 -2.07
CA ASN A 761 18.93 4.05 -1.89
C ASN A 761 20.29 4.77 -1.99
N MET A 762 21.35 4.07 -1.56
CA MET A 762 22.72 4.61 -1.52
C MET A 762 23.22 4.99 -2.93
N ALA A 763 22.86 4.23 -3.96
CA ALA A 763 23.31 4.51 -5.33
C ALA A 763 22.77 5.85 -5.85
N GLN A 764 21.51 6.19 -5.50
CA GLN A 764 20.91 7.48 -5.84
C GLN A 764 21.63 8.64 -5.16
N ALA A 765 21.93 8.54 -3.87
CA ALA A 765 22.65 9.57 -3.13
C ALA A 765 24.06 9.76 -3.69
N LEU A 766 24.80 8.69 -3.92
CA LEU A 766 26.15 8.76 -4.50
C LEU A 766 26.13 9.33 -5.92
N HIS A 767 25.09 9.03 -6.71
CA HIS A 767 24.98 9.55 -8.07
C HIS A 767 24.70 11.07 -8.09
N LEU A 768 23.90 11.60 -7.17
CA LEU A 768 23.70 13.06 -7.05
C LEU A 768 24.98 13.76 -6.59
N ILE A 769 25.70 13.19 -5.62
CA ILE A 769 26.90 13.80 -5.03
C ILE A 769 28.09 13.74 -5.99
N ASN A 770 28.36 12.56 -6.60
CA ASN A 770 29.58 12.30 -7.36
C ASN A 770 29.33 11.96 -8.84
N GLY A 771 28.07 11.98 -9.30
CA GLY A 771 27.72 11.59 -10.66
C GLY A 771 28.37 12.52 -11.70
N GLN A 772 29.18 11.94 -12.58
CA GLN A 772 29.90 12.71 -13.62
C GLN A 772 28.92 13.52 -14.48
N GLY A 773 27.75 12.98 -14.82
CA GLY A 773 26.77 13.69 -15.64
C GLY A 773 26.19 14.94 -14.96
N VAL A 774 25.94 14.91 -13.67
CA VAL A 774 25.43 16.06 -12.90
C VAL A 774 26.52 17.11 -12.79
N ASN A 775 27.74 16.72 -12.40
CA ASN A 775 28.86 17.64 -12.26
C ASN A 775 29.25 18.32 -13.59
N GLN A 776 29.26 17.58 -14.70
CA GLN A 776 29.50 18.15 -16.03
C GLN A 776 28.43 19.17 -16.46
N LYS A 777 27.17 18.96 -16.08
CA LYS A 777 26.11 19.94 -16.36
C LYS A 777 26.31 21.22 -15.55
N ILE A 778 26.72 21.12 -14.28
CA ILE A 778 26.98 22.27 -13.40
C ILE A 778 28.16 23.10 -13.90
N SER A 779 29.29 22.45 -14.24
CA SER A 779 30.53 23.11 -14.64
C SER A 779 30.60 23.48 -16.13
N SER A 780 29.50 23.32 -16.88
CA SER A 780 29.43 23.62 -18.31
C SER A 780 29.65 25.12 -18.60
N ASP A 781 30.47 25.44 -19.64
CA ASP A 781 30.65 26.81 -20.11
C ASP A 781 29.41 27.44 -20.74
N ALA A 782 28.44 26.64 -21.10
CA ALA A 782 27.12 27.02 -21.56
C ALA A 782 26.06 26.87 -20.44
N GLY A 783 26.48 26.53 -19.22
CA GLY A 783 25.60 26.34 -18.07
C GLY A 783 25.10 27.66 -17.47
N LEU A 784 24.11 27.56 -16.56
CA LEU A 784 23.47 28.73 -15.95
C LEU A 784 24.50 29.65 -15.25
N VAL A 785 25.38 29.12 -14.40
CA VAL A 785 26.37 29.89 -13.65
C VAL A 785 27.29 30.66 -14.62
N ALA A 786 27.89 29.98 -15.60
CA ALA A 786 28.77 30.60 -16.58
C ALA A 786 28.04 31.68 -17.41
N THR A 787 26.78 31.46 -17.76
CA THR A 787 25.94 32.42 -18.50
C THR A 787 25.66 33.67 -17.69
N LEU A 788 25.31 33.54 -16.41
CA LEU A 788 25.06 34.68 -15.51
C LEU A 788 26.33 35.52 -15.27
N ILE A 789 27.47 34.84 -15.12
CA ILE A 789 28.77 35.53 -14.98
C ILE A 789 29.11 36.30 -16.28
N LYS A 790 28.92 35.67 -17.46
CA LYS A 790 29.17 36.33 -18.77
C LYS A 790 28.22 37.51 -19.01
N ALA A 791 27.00 37.44 -18.47
CA ALA A 791 26.05 38.56 -18.51
C ALA A 791 26.40 39.72 -17.55
N GLY A 792 27.49 39.62 -16.80
CA GLY A 792 27.95 40.67 -15.89
C GLY A 792 27.11 40.79 -14.61
N LYS A 793 26.32 39.78 -14.23
CA LYS A 793 25.54 39.79 -13.00
C LYS A 793 26.45 39.86 -11.77
N LYS A 794 26.00 40.59 -10.74
CA LYS A 794 26.67 40.66 -9.43
C LYS A 794 26.38 39.40 -8.61
N ASP A 795 27.23 39.07 -7.64
CA ASP A 795 27.07 37.83 -6.84
C ASP A 795 25.72 37.73 -6.15
N PRO A 796 25.17 38.81 -5.50
CA PRO A 796 23.83 38.74 -4.93
C PRO A 796 22.73 38.39 -5.96
N GLU A 797 22.85 38.92 -7.20
CA GLU A 797 21.89 38.65 -8.27
C GLU A 797 22.02 37.22 -8.79
N ILE A 798 23.25 36.67 -8.85
CA ILE A 798 23.48 35.28 -9.25
C ILE A 798 22.91 34.32 -8.20
N VAL A 799 23.18 34.56 -6.92
CA VAL A 799 22.64 33.77 -5.81
C VAL A 799 21.10 33.77 -5.86
N GLU A 800 20.48 34.93 -6.07
CA GLU A 800 19.03 35.05 -6.22
C GLU A 800 18.52 34.21 -7.38
N GLU A 801 19.15 34.29 -8.57
CA GLU A 801 18.75 33.47 -9.72
C GLU A 801 18.86 31.97 -9.46
N LEU A 802 19.90 31.51 -8.76
CA LEU A 802 20.07 30.11 -8.41
C LEU A 802 18.98 29.63 -7.45
N TYR A 803 18.59 30.42 -6.42
CA TYR A 803 17.51 30.08 -5.53
C TYR A 803 16.15 30.07 -6.22
N LEU A 804 15.87 31.05 -7.07
CA LEU A 804 14.65 31.11 -7.86
C LEU A 804 14.53 29.89 -8.79
N ALA A 805 15.63 29.54 -9.48
CA ALA A 805 15.64 28.40 -10.38
C ALA A 805 15.49 27.05 -9.65
N CYS A 806 16.21 26.86 -8.53
CA CYS A 806 16.23 25.58 -7.83
C CYS A 806 15.02 25.37 -6.92
N PHE A 807 14.61 26.41 -6.19
CA PHE A 807 13.61 26.29 -5.11
C PHE A 807 12.30 27.01 -5.41
N GLY A 808 12.25 27.86 -6.45
CA GLY A 808 11.07 28.67 -6.77
C GLY A 808 10.79 29.76 -5.71
N ARG A 809 11.82 30.19 -4.96
CA ARG A 809 11.74 31.25 -3.95
C ARG A 809 12.99 32.12 -3.92
N PHE A 810 12.85 33.29 -3.37
CA PHE A 810 14.02 34.13 -3.05
C PHE A 810 14.86 33.50 -1.92
N PRO A 811 16.20 33.73 -1.88
CA PRO A 811 16.98 33.38 -0.71
C PRO A 811 16.53 34.24 0.47
N THR A 812 16.54 33.67 1.66
CA THR A 812 16.40 34.47 2.90
C THR A 812 17.62 35.34 3.07
N LYS A 813 17.49 36.44 3.85
CA LYS A 813 18.63 37.33 4.09
C LYS A 813 19.89 36.60 4.62
N PRO A 814 19.77 35.67 5.61
CA PRO A 814 20.93 34.90 6.07
C PRO A 814 21.55 34.02 4.97
N GLU A 815 20.73 33.37 4.12
CA GLU A 815 21.20 32.52 3.01
C GLU A 815 21.95 33.37 1.98
N LEU A 816 21.42 34.55 1.63
CA LEU A 816 22.06 35.47 0.68
C LEU A 816 23.38 36.00 1.24
N ASP A 817 23.36 36.54 2.48
CA ASP A 817 24.57 37.14 3.10
C ASP A 817 25.68 36.10 3.23
N GLN A 818 25.36 34.86 3.64
CA GLN A 818 26.32 33.77 3.78
C GLN A 818 26.90 33.35 2.42
N ALA A 819 26.05 33.16 1.39
CA ALA A 819 26.52 32.78 0.05
C ALA A 819 27.45 33.84 -0.55
N VAL A 820 27.10 35.13 -0.45
CA VAL A 820 27.93 36.26 -0.95
C VAL A 820 29.24 36.36 -0.18
N GLN A 821 29.23 36.15 1.14
CA GLN A 821 30.44 36.12 1.95
C GLN A 821 31.39 35.02 1.51
N ILE A 822 30.91 33.77 1.29
CA ILE A 822 31.74 32.65 0.84
C ILE A 822 32.36 32.95 -0.53
N VAL A 823 31.60 33.56 -1.46
CA VAL A 823 32.15 33.99 -2.76
C VAL A 823 33.26 35.07 -2.59
N ALA A 824 33.05 36.03 -1.72
CA ALA A 824 34.03 37.09 -1.45
C ALA A 824 35.31 36.55 -0.80
N GLU A 825 35.18 35.61 0.16
CA GLU A 825 36.31 34.93 0.81
C GLU A 825 37.12 34.08 -0.19
N ALA A 826 36.47 33.42 -1.13
CA ALA A 826 37.14 32.63 -2.16
C ALA A 826 37.94 33.50 -3.15
N MET A 827 37.44 34.69 -3.48
CA MET A 827 38.17 35.67 -4.32
C MET A 827 39.34 36.32 -3.57
N ASN A 828 39.24 36.48 -2.26
CA ASN A 828 40.24 37.08 -1.38
C ASN A 828 40.48 36.19 -0.16
N PRO A 829 41.15 35.05 -0.33
CA PRO A 829 41.35 34.16 0.81
C PRO A 829 42.11 34.87 1.93
N PRO A 830 41.60 34.78 3.20
CA PRO A 830 42.28 35.39 4.32
C PRO A 830 43.71 34.84 4.40
N GLN A 831 44.70 35.75 4.49
CA GLN A 831 46.08 35.31 4.68
C GLN A 831 46.15 34.52 6.00
N PRO A 832 46.82 33.36 6.02
CA PRO A 832 46.99 32.62 7.26
C PRO A 832 47.70 33.54 8.26
N GLU A 833 47.05 33.88 9.37
CA GLU A 833 47.70 34.57 10.47
C GLU A 833 48.94 33.78 10.89
N MET A 834 50.13 34.32 10.51
CA MET A 834 51.38 33.82 11.06
C MET A 834 51.36 34.12 12.58
N LYS A 835 51.02 33.12 13.38
CA LYS A 835 51.26 33.21 14.81
C LYS A 835 52.74 33.54 14.99
N PRO A 836 53.11 34.62 15.71
CA PRO A 836 54.51 34.91 16.01
C PRO A 836 55.11 33.68 16.66
N ALA A 837 56.27 33.26 16.15
CA ALA A 837 57.05 32.16 16.76
C ALA A 837 57.35 32.57 18.20
N ASP A 838 57.02 31.72 19.13
CA ASP A 838 57.28 31.86 20.58
C ASP A 838 58.81 31.81 20.77
N PRO A 839 59.49 32.89 21.25
CA PRO A 839 60.94 32.94 21.32
C PRO A 839 61.55 32.11 22.46
N LYS A 840 60.85 31.19 23.05
CA LYS A 840 61.31 30.38 24.19
C LYS A 840 61.06 28.86 24.01
N ALA A 841 61.65 28.28 22.98
CA ALA A 841 61.84 26.82 22.98
C ALA A 841 63.31 26.50 22.90
N ALA A 842 63.93 26.21 24.05
CA ALA A 842 65.25 25.70 24.18
C ALA A 842 65.32 24.21 23.73
N PRO A 843 66.46 23.75 23.16
CA PRO A 843 66.56 22.38 22.60
C PRO A 843 66.55 21.31 23.70
N ALA A 844 65.70 20.34 23.61
CA ALA A 844 65.72 19.17 24.47
C ALA A 844 66.76 18.18 23.99
N LYS A 845 67.59 17.70 24.94
CA LYS A 845 68.62 16.69 24.77
C LYS A 845 68.05 15.31 24.56
N PRO A 846 68.73 14.39 23.86
CA PRO A 846 68.29 13.03 23.62
C PRO A 846 68.52 12.11 24.87
N GLY A 847 67.56 11.31 25.18
CA GLY A 847 67.64 10.35 26.31
C GLY A 847 66.58 9.28 26.23
N GLU A 848 67.04 8.11 25.90
CA GLU A 848 66.64 6.78 26.36
C GLU A 848 65.22 6.27 26.19
N ALA A 849 65.12 5.20 25.41
CA ALA A 849 64.04 4.22 25.38
C ALA A 849 63.99 3.37 26.67
N PRO A 850 62.91 2.78 26.98
CA PRO A 850 62.98 1.38 27.41
C PRO A 850 62.10 0.45 26.53
N ALA A 851 62.60 -0.74 26.49
CA ALA A 851 62.28 -1.92 25.68
C ALA A 851 61.06 -2.70 26.07
N ALA A 852 60.61 -3.44 25.08
CA ALA A 852 60.09 -4.83 25.09
C ALA A 852 58.75 -5.12 25.78
N ASP A 853 57.84 -5.74 25.08
CA ASP A 853 57.70 -7.15 24.89
C ASP A 853 56.47 -7.59 24.02
N ALA A 854 56.77 -8.52 23.22
CA ALA A 854 56.15 -9.77 22.81
C ALA A 854 55.10 -9.66 21.68
N ALA A 855 55.40 -10.14 20.58
CA ALA A 855 55.78 -11.43 20.00
C ALA A 855 54.64 -12.15 19.27
N LYS A 856 54.97 -12.54 18.01
CA LYS A 856 54.53 -13.72 17.25
C LYS A 856 53.10 -13.70 16.65
N ALA A 857 52.88 -14.04 15.44
CA ALA A 857 53.51 -14.80 14.35
C ALA A 857 52.59 -14.60 13.14
N ALA A 858 52.87 -14.72 11.94
CA ALA A 858 53.60 -15.65 11.12
C ALA A 858 53.70 -15.12 9.68
N GLU A 859 54.83 -15.30 9.14
CA GLU A 859 55.28 -15.65 7.82
C GLU A 859 54.26 -16.01 6.73
N ALA A 860 54.41 -15.48 5.48
CA ALA A 860 55.30 -16.10 4.49
C ALA A 860 55.36 -15.31 3.16
N LYS A 861 56.59 -15.05 2.70
CA LYS A 861 57.15 -15.07 1.36
C LYS A 861 56.50 -14.26 0.21
N ALA A 862 57.20 -13.28 -0.32
CA ALA A 862 57.92 -13.38 -1.60
C ALA A 862 58.74 -12.15 -1.93
N ALA A 863 60.01 -12.40 -2.16
CA ALA A 863 61.03 -11.90 -3.11
C ALA A 863 61.18 -10.41 -3.47
N GLU A 864 62.30 -9.90 -2.99
CA GLU A 864 63.33 -9.04 -3.63
C GLU A 864 62.96 -8.08 -4.74
N ALA A 865 63.06 -6.78 -4.41
CA ALA A 865 63.70 -5.76 -5.21
C ALA A 865 64.12 -4.56 -4.30
N LYS A 866 65.42 -4.25 -4.29
CA LYS A 866 66.01 -3.16 -3.51
C LYS A 866 65.46 -1.81 -3.97
N PRO A 867 65.10 -0.89 -3.07
CA PRO A 867 64.93 0.52 -3.42
C PRO A 867 66.19 1.31 -3.19
N ALA A 868 66.52 2.14 -4.17
CA ALA A 868 67.54 3.19 -4.05
C ALA A 868 67.09 4.27 -3.06
N GLU A 869 68.01 4.66 -2.18
CA GLU A 869 67.84 5.85 -1.32
C GLU A 869 67.64 7.12 -2.12
N MET A 870 66.47 7.71 -2.01
CA MET A 870 66.23 9.12 -2.33
C MET A 870 65.95 9.91 -1.05
N LYS A 871 66.80 10.85 -0.73
CA LYS A 871 66.61 11.85 0.34
C LYS A 871 65.32 12.61 0.09
N PRO A 872 64.49 12.92 1.08
CA PRO A 872 63.36 13.79 0.93
C PRO A 872 63.83 15.22 0.75
N ALA A 873 63.58 15.78 -0.42
CA ALA A 873 63.59 17.22 -0.60
C ALA A 873 62.28 17.78 -0.07
N GLU A 874 62.31 18.58 0.98
CA GLU A 874 61.21 19.42 1.40
C GLU A 874 60.85 20.41 0.28
N MET A 875 59.97 20.03 -0.58
CA MET A 875 59.26 20.97 -1.43
C MET A 875 57.99 21.43 -0.67
N LYS A 876 58.05 22.60 -0.08
CA LYS A 876 56.85 23.41 0.17
C LYS A 876 56.23 23.68 -1.19
N LYS A 877 55.25 22.92 -1.57
CA LYS A 877 54.33 23.28 -2.63
C LYS A 877 53.48 24.43 -2.09
N GLU A 878 53.79 25.63 -2.47
CA GLU A 878 52.79 26.71 -2.51
C GLU A 878 51.69 26.20 -3.46
N GLU A 879 50.49 25.98 -2.93
CA GLU A 879 49.32 25.76 -3.78
C GLU A 879 49.20 26.99 -4.68
N PRO A 880 49.10 26.81 -6.02
CA PRO A 880 48.95 27.91 -6.92
C PRO A 880 47.71 28.69 -6.53
N LYS A 881 47.82 29.97 -6.24
CA LYS A 881 46.66 30.85 -6.02
C LYS A 881 45.77 30.77 -7.26
N LEU A 882 44.58 30.24 -7.13
CA LEU A 882 43.58 30.22 -8.18
C LEU A 882 43.31 31.67 -8.61
N ASP A 883 43.16 31.89 -9.92
CA ASP A 883 42.66 33.16 -10.42
C ASP A 883 41.34 33.50 -9.72
N PRO A 884 41.20 34.71 -9.16
CA PRO A 884 39.99 35.12 -8.46
C PRO A 884 38.69 34.93 -9.26
N ALA A 885 38.76 35.07 -10.59
CA ALA A 885 37.60 34.82 -11.45
C ALA A 885 37.24 33.31 -11.54
N VAL A 886 38.25 32.45 -11.56
CA VAL A 886 38.07 31.00 -11.53
C VAL A 886 37.54 30.57 -10.17
N ALA A 887 38.09 31.08 -9.07
CA ALA A 887 37.61 30.78 -7.72
C ALA A 887 36.16 31.23 -7.52
N ARG A 888 35.78 32.43 -7.98
CA ARG A 888 34.41 32.93 -7.97
C ARG A 888 33.45 31.96 -8.69
N ARG A 889 33.80 31.54 -9.90
CA ARG A 889 32.98 30.62 -10.70
C ARG A 889 32.83 29.29 -9.98
N GLN A 890 33.92 28.74 -9.48
CA GLN A 890 33.89 27.44 -8.80
C GLN A 890 32.97 27.44 -7.56
N VAL A 891 33.06 28.50 -6.72
CA VAL A 891 32.16 28.60 -5.53
C VAL A 891 30.70 28.76 -5.91
N LEU A 892 30.38 29.46 -7.00
CA LEU A 892 29.01 29.58 -7.49
C LEU A 892 28.51 28.27 -8.07
N GLU A 893 29.35 27.46 -8.72
CA GLU A 893 29.07 26.11 -9.18
C GLU A 893 28.88 25.16 -7.98
N ASP A 894 29.71 25.27 -6.93
CA ASP A 894 29.56 24.51 -5.68
C ASP A 894 28.26 24.88 -4.94
N LEU A 895 27.87 26.17 -4.97
CA LEU A 895 26.56 26.57 -4.44
C LEU A 895 25.43 25.91 -5.22
N LEU A 896 25.45 25.93 -6.55
CA LEU A 896 24.45 25.26 -7.37
C LEU A 896 24.42 23.76 -7.08
N TRP A 897 25.57 23.11 -6.94
CA TRP A 897 25.69 21.72 -6.53
C TRP A 897 25.04 21.46 -5.16
N ALA A 898 25.30 22.33 -4.17
CA ALA A 898 24.71 22.21 -2.84
C ALA A 898 23.18 22.35 -2.86
N LEU A 899 22.65 23.30 -3.65
CA LEU A 899 21.20 23.48 -3.83
C LEU A 899 20.56 22.26 -4.47
N ILE A 900 21.12 21.68 -5.54
CA ILE A 900 20.63 20.48 -6.22
C ILE A 900 20.61 19.26 -5.27
N ASN A 901 21.60 19.14 -4.40
CA ASN A 901 21.68 18.06 -3.40
C ASN A 901 20.84 18.30 -2.15
N GLY A 902 20.25 19.48 -2.02
CA GLY A 902 19.37 19.86 -0.92
C GLY A 902 18.04 19.10 -0.93
N LYS A 903 17.49 18.80 0.27
CA LYS A 903 16.15 18.17 0.38
C LYS A 903 15.06 19.00 -0.30
N GLU A 904 15.16 20.30 -0.26
CA GLU A 904 14.19 21.22 -0.86
C GLU A 904 14.14 21.06 -2.40
N PHE A 905 15.25 20.65 -3.03
CA PHE A 905 15.27 20.38 -4.47
C PHE A 905 14.70 19.00 -4.82
N VAL A 906 15.13 17.96 -4.12
CA VAL A 906 14.82 16.55 -4.44
C VAL A 906 13.39 16.16 -4.10
N PHE A 907 12.75 16.92 -3.21
CA PHE A 907 11.39 16.66 -2.76
C PHE A 907 10.41 17.78 -3.16
N ASN A 908 9.15 17.39 -3.36
CA ASN A 908 8.02 18.30 -3.49
C ASN A 908 7.35 18.45 -2.13
N HIS A 909 7.26 19.70 -1.66
CA HIS A 909 6.80 20.05 -0.31
C HIS A 909 5.40 20.63 -0.29
#